data_577942c99cb0e728c756e80572a93ca1
#
_entry.id   577942c99cb0e728c756e80572a93ca1
#
_cell.length_a   1.000
_cell.length_b   1.000
_cell.length_c   1.000
_cell.angle_alpha   90.00
_cell.angle_beta   90.00
_cell.angle_gamma   90.00
#
_symmetry.space_group_name_H-M   'P 1'
#
loop_
_entity.id
_entity.type
_entity.pdbx_description
1 polymer ?
#
loop_
_entity_poly.entity_id
_entity_poly.type
_entity_poly.pdbx_seq_one_letter_code
_entity_poly.pdbx_strand_id
1 'polypeptide(L)'
;MKQKKPEKPKIQPRERTPGRWLRLLVLVVACMLLVVAMGLTTSPEQYNLSVGDIAPKTITATKDVIDEAQTEENRERAADAVQPVYQEDEAALDLVMDNLEKVFSEFESIRAFGEGLRSGKTASAAGEDYVYTGTFAREDLDLARDMCETMNLSDWQLTILMKLSESDFSTAYVNTVNAVRKTMEATIREGGVEVAIASIQRQLLQYISSDLCLNIIVPAVRACIMPNMVINQEETELKREEARQAVEPVYYKSGQNIVVAGESVTEAQLRVLDSLGLLEGNQFDVMLLTGVTVLGILSAVALALPLLMFDWMRMTRLRNALILAVLFVLTMGLCVLAAQVNPYLAPTAMVALLATVLLSPSTAFIANTIAVLLVGVLTNTANTTFAQQMLNMMTAGLLSAPVGIFVLSRRRQQRAAVLLAGGAMAVTDLLAMLAIGCLTNNEINSILTNALWSAGGTVLAALLCMAVQPVLEWCFNLVTPYKLLELANPNQPLLRRLLVETPGTYHHSIMVANLSEAAAEAIGADALLARVGAYYHDIGKIKRPLYFKENQLGDNPHDRTDPRVSAAIITEHVRDGIQMARQARLPERVIDCIAQHHGDTLAAFFFHKMRSMEGGENAQIEDFQYPGPKPQSREAAIIMLADTVEAAIRAGGDQTTEEIERKIRELIRDKIDSGQLNECPLRFVDVSRIVRAFAQVLNGIYHKRIEYPKLCLLYTSDAADE
;
A
#
# COMPACT_ATOMS: atom_id res chain seq x y z
N MET A 1 27.97 -31.47 38.68
CA MET A 1 27.16 -30.30 38.28
C MET A 1 27.01 -30.35 36.78
N LYS A 2 25.80 -30.67 36.26
CA LYS A 2 25.53 -30.66 34.82
C LYS A 2 25.37 -29.21 34.38
N GLN A 3 26.31 -28.68 33.57
CA GLN A 3 26.19 -27.41 32.94
C GLN A 3 25.01 -27.44 31.96
N LYS A 4 24.00 -26.57 32.18
CA LYS A 4 22.93 -26.32 31.23
C LYS A 4 23.56 -25.77 29.93
N LYS A 5 23.35 -26.44 28.79
CA LYS A 5 23.64 -25.94 27.47
C LYS A 5 22.91 -24.57 27.31
N PRO A 6 23.58 -23.53 26.79
CA PRO A 6 22.90 -22.28 26.47
C PRO A 6 21.81 -22.55 25.43
N GLU A 7 20.57 -22.17 25.74
CA GLU A 7 19.46 -22.23 24.80
C GLU A 7 19.83 -21.35 23.59
N LYS A 8 19.81 -21.93 22.39
CA LYS A 8 19.91 -21.19 21.13
C LYS A 8 18.83 -20.08 21.16
N PRO A 9 19.16 -18.80 20.97
CA PRO A 9 18.16 -17.77 20.91
C PRO A 9 17.24 -18.07 19.73
N LYS A 10 15.96 -18.28 20.00
CA LYS A 10 14.92 -18.38 18.98
C LYS A 10 14.96 -17.09 18.19
N ILE A 11 15.40 -17.15 16.94
CA ILE A 11 15.17 -16.08 15.96
C ILE A 11 13.67 -15.84 16.01
N GLN A 12 13.28 -14.63 16.43
CA GLN A 12 11.87 -14.27 16.46
C GLN A 12 11.31 -14.51 15.05
N PRO A 13 10.18 -15.23 14.93
CA PRO A 13 9.60 -15.47 13.62
C PRO A 13 9.38 -14.13 12.95
N ARG A 14 9.81 -14.01 11.68
CA ARG A 14 9.47 -12.93 10.75
C ARG A 14 8.06 -12.46 11.11
N GLU A 15 7.89 -11.20 11.48
CA GLU A 15 6.57 -10.63 11.74
C GLU A 15 5.64 -11.12 10.62
N ARG A 16 4.61 -11.87 11.00
CA ARG A 16 3.58 -12.32 10.05
C ARG A 16 3.09 -11.08 9.36
N THR A 17 3.42 -10.92 8.09
CA THR A 17 2.93 -9.79 7.30
C THR A 17 1.41 -9.77 7.46
N PRO A 18 0.85 -8.72 8.04
CA PRO A 18 -0.59 -8.64 8.25
C PRO A 18 -1.31 -8.92 6.94
N GLY A 19 -2.40 -9.68 7.00
CA GLY A 19 -3.08 -10.21 5.84
C GLY A 19 -3.39 -9.13 4.79
N ARG A 20 -3.40 -9.50 3.52
CA ARG A 20 -3.68 -8.60 2.37
C ARG A 20 -4.93 -7.74 2.62
N TRP A 21 -5.92 -8.30 3.27
CA TRP A 21 -7.20 -7.68 3.63
C TRP A 21 -7.09 -6.53 4.64
N LEU A 22 -6.20 -6.63 5.62
CA LEU A 22 -6.04 -5.57 6.63
C LEU A 22 -5.52 -4.27 6.01
N ARG A 23 -4.69 -4.36 4.98
CA ARG A 23 -4.11 -3.21 4.27
C ARG A 23 -5.13 -2.51 3.38
N LEU A 24 -5.93 -3.30 2.66
CA LEU A 24 -7.08 -2.78 1.91
C LEU A 24 -8.10 -2.15 2.85
N LEU A 25 -8.35 -2.78 4.00
CA LEU A 25 -9.25 -2.26 5.03
C LEU A 25 -8.80 -0.88 5.53
N VAL A 26 -7.51 -0.67 5.80
CA VAL A 26 -6.97 0.63 6.25
C VAL A 26 -7.21 1.71 5.19
N LEU A 27 -6.95 1.42 3.91
CA LEU A 27 -7.21 2.35 2.82
C LEU A 27 -8.69 2.65 2.65
N VAL A 28 -9.53 1.62 2.71
CA VAL A 28 -10.99 1.76 2.62
C VAL A 28 -11.54 2.55 3.80
N VAL A 29 -11.08 2.26 5.03
CA VAL A 29 -11.50 3.00 6.23
C VAL A 29 -11.04 4.46 6.16
N ALA A 30 -9.83 4.74 5.70
CA ALA A 30 -9.36 6.11 5.51
C ALA A 30 -10.20 6.87 4.45
N CYS A 31 -10.52 6.23 3.33
CA CYS A 31 -11.43 6.82 2.33
C CYS A 31 -12.85 7.00 2.88
N MET A 32 -13.37 6.05 3.67
CA MET A 32 -14.69 6.19 4.30
C MET A 32 -14.73 7.31 5.33
N LEU A 33 -13.70 7.45 6.17
CA LEU A 33 -13.60 8.57 7.12
C LEU A 33 -13.57 9.91 6.39
N LEU A 34 -12.88 9.99 5.27
CA LEU A 34 -12.86 11.19 4.42
C LEU A 34 -14.24 11.48 3.84
N VAL A 35 -14.94 10.47 3.37
CA VAL A 35 -16.29 10.56 2.82
C VAL A 35 -17.29 11.03 3.87
N VAL A 36 -17.19 10.51 5.09
CA VAL A 36 -18.04 10.96 6.22
C VAL A 36 -17.74 12.41 6.59
N ALA A 37 -16.46 12.80 6.63
CA ALA A 37 -16.07 14.19 6.83
C ALA A 37 -16.62 15.11 5.70
N MET A 38 -16.67 14.60 4.47
CA MET A 38 -17.28 15.28 3.33
C MET A 38 -18.78 15.52 3.54
N GLY A 39 -19.51 14.52 3.95
CA GLY A 39 -20.95 14.65 4.20
C GLY A 39 -21.30 15.67 5.29
N LEU A 40 -20.36 15.88 6.24
CA LEU A 40 -20.56 16.83 7.35
C LEU A 40 -20.24 18.29 6.97
N THR A 41 -19.46 18.52 5.89
CA THR A 41 -19.00 19.88 5.52
C THR A 41 -19.79 20.53 4.37
N THR A 42 -20.60 19.78 3.64
CA THR A 42 -21.32 20.25 2.43
C THR A 42 -22.76 20.67 2.69
N SER A 43 -23.15 20.94 3.93
CA SER A 43 -24.50 21.42 4.23
C SER A 43 -24.69 22.86 3.72
N PRO A 44 -25.69 23.14 2.84
CA PRO A 44 -26.07 24.51 2.47
C PRO A 44 -26.59 25.28 3.70
N GLU A 45 -26.62 26.61 3.63
CA GLU A 45 -27.31 27.41 4.66
C GLU A 45 -28.73 26.86 4.84
N GLN A 46 -28.95 26.23 5.96
CA GLN A 46 -30.24 25.65 6.32
C GLN A 46 -30.93 26.51 7.35
N TYR A 47 -32.23 26.65 7.18
CA TYR A 47 -33.08 27.39 8.12
C TYR A 47 -33.69 26.39 9.09
N ASN A 48 -33.58 26.69 10.38
CA ASN A 48 -34.26 25.92 11.43
C ASN A 48 -35.66 26.49 11.56
N LEU A 49 -36.60 25.94 10.81
CA LEU A 49 -37.99 26.36 10.78
C LEU A 49 -38.88 25.14 11.01
N SER A 50 -39.82 25.28 11.93
CA SER A 50 -40.88 24.31 12.22
C SER A 50 -42.26 24.86 11.83
N VAL A 51 -43.23 23.95 11.69
CA VAL A 51 -44.61 24.39 11.43
C VAL A 51 -45.08 25.32 12.53
N GLY A 52 -45.53 26.54 12.16
CA GLY A 52 -45.97 27.54 13.10
C GLY A 52 -44.90 28.54 13.52
N ASP A 53 -43.62 28.34 13.17
CA ASP A 53 -42.54 29.30 13.44
C ASP A 53 -42.72 30.55 12.60
N ILE A 54 -42.26 31.68 13.12
CA ILE A 54 -42.24 32.94 12.37
C ILE A 54 -40.95 33.00 11.53
N ALA A 55 -41.11 33.15 10.23
CA ALA A 55 -39.95 33.22 9.32
C ALA A 55 -39.09 34.46 9.62
N PRO A 56 -37.79 34.32 9.89
CA PRO A 56 -36.90 35.44 10.20
C PRO A 56 -36.59 36.31 8.97
N LYS A 57 -36.71 35.76 7.77
CA LYS A 57 -36.56 36.44 6.50
C LYS A 57 -37.48 35.83 5.44
N THR A 58 -37.77 36.62 4.39
CA THR A 58 -38.53 36.10 3.24
C THR A 58 -37.66 35.12 2.47
N ILE A 59 -38.18 33.91 2.24
CA ILE A 59 -37.53 32.87 1.48
C ILE A 59 -38.27 32.70 0.17
N THR A 60 -37.57 32.92 -0.94
CA THR A 60 -38.13 32.85 -2.30
C THR A 60 -37.67 31.58 -3.01
N ALA A 61 -38.51 31.07 -3.90
CA ALA A 61 -38.11 30.02 -4.81
C ALA A 61 -37.01 30.54 -5.75
N THR A 62 -35.83 29.91 -5.73
CA THR A 62 -34.69 30.28 -6.58
C THR A 62 -34.89 29.88 -8.03
N LYS A 63 -35.83 29.01 -8.32
CA LYS A 63 -36.24 28.50 -9.63
C LYS A 63 -37.69 28.08 -9.61
N ASP A 64 -38.26 27.89 -10.81
CA ASP A 64 -39.58 27.26 -10.91
C ASP A 64 -39.47 25.87 -10.28
N VAL A 65 -40.21 25.70 -9.19
CA VAL A 65 -40.18 24.49 -8.37
C VAL A 65 -41.57 23.88 -8.37
N ILE A 66 -41.65 22.67 -8.81
CA ILE A 66 -42.82 21.84 -8.53
C ILE A 66 -42.71 21.49 -7.05
N ASP A 67 -43.81 21.53 -6.33
CA ASP A 67 -43.92 20.81 -5.09
C ASP A 67 -43.85 19.32 -5.40
N GLU A 68 -42.58 18.87 -5.66
CA GLU A 68 -42.34 17.48 -6.07
C GLU A 68 -42.83 16.50 -5.00
N ALA A 69 -42.71 16.86 -3.72
CA ALA A 69 -43.14 16.02 -2.63
C ALA A 69 -44.69 15.85 -2.63
N GLN A 70 -45.41 16.94 -2.78
CA GLN A 70 -46.87 16.86 -2.82
C GLN A 70 -47.36 16.28 -4.17
N THR A 71 -46.69 16.60 -5.24
CA THR A 71 -47.02 16.05 -6.58
C THR A 71 -46.73 14.56 -6.60
N GLU A 72 -45.55 14.14 -6.08
CA GLU A 72 -45.16 12.75 -6.04
C GLU A 72 -45.98 11.94 -5.03
N GLU A 73 -46.28 12.52 -3.89
CA GLU A 73 -47.20 11.88 -2.92
C GLU A 73 -48.59 11.61 -3.54
N ASN A 74 -49.09 12.56 -4.33
CA ASN A 74 -50.34 12.38 -5.05
C ASN A 74 -50.23 11.34 -6.17
N ARG A 75 -49.08 11.32 -6.90
CA ARG A 75 -48.78 10.33 -7.92
C ARG A 75 -48.60 8.93 -7.36
N GLU A 76 -47.87 8.81 -6.25
CA GLU A 76 -47.67 7.54 -5.59
C GLU A 76 -48.95 6.97 -5.01
N ARG A 77 -49.79 7.82 -4.40
CA ARG A 77 -51.15 7.40 -3.95
C ARG A 77 -51.98 6.89 -5.12
N ALA A 78 -51.92 7.57 -6.25
CA ALA A 78 -52.65 7.12 -7.44
C ALA A 78 -52.05 5.79 -7.99
N ALA A 79 -50.74 5.65 -8.00
CA ALA A 79 -50.07 4.42 -8.45
C ALA A 79 -50.27 3.26 -7.46
N ASP A 80 -50.18 3.51 -6.16
CA ASP A 80 -50.37 2.49 -5.12
C ASP A 80 -51.80 1.96 -5.05
N ALA A 81 -52.79 2.76 -5.48
CA ALA A 81 -54.17 2.34 -5.64
C ALA A 81 -54.33 1.32 -6.79
N VAL A 82 -53.37 1.22 -7.69
CA VAL A 82 -53.35 0.25 -8.80
C VAL A 82 -52.97 -1.15 -8.29
N GLN A 83 -53.83 -2.10 -8.51
CA GLN A 83 -53.55 -3.50 -8.14
C GLN A 83 -52.58 -4.15 -9.12
N PRO A 84 -51.58 -4.94 -8.62
CA PRO A 84 -50.66 -5.65 -9.52
C PRO A 84 -51.38 -6.63 -10.44
N VAL A 85 -51.01 -6.61 -11.69
CA VAL A 85 -51.44 -7.57 -12.70
C VAL A 85 -50.47 -8.77 -12.67
N TYR A 86 -51.00 -9.96 -12.55
CA TYR A 86 -50.21 -11.18 -12.54
C TYR A 86 -50.35 -11.92 -13.87
N GLN A 87 -49.27 -12.49 -14.35
CA GLN A 87 -49.23 -13.38 -15.52
C GLN A 87 -48.51 -14.68 -15.16
N GLU A 88 -48.86 -15.72 -15.86
CA GLU A 88 -48.19 -17.00 -15.76
C GLU A 88 -46.87 -16.97 -16.56
N ASP A 89 -45.79 -17.40 -15.94
CA ASP A 89 -44.48 -17.52 -16.57
C ASP A 89 -44.26 -18.97 -17.05
N GLU A 90 -44.59 -19.23 -18.30
CA GLU A 90 -44.44 -20.53 -18.92
C GLU A 90 -42.97 -21.01 -18.99
N ALA A 91 -42.00 -20.07 -18.95
CA ALA A 91 -40.60 -20.39 -19.04
C ALA A 91 -39.96 -20.65 -17.65
N ALA A 92 -40.67 -20.33 -16.57
CA ALA A 92 -40.10 -20.40 -15.21
C ALA A 92 -39.65 -21.84 -14.86
N LEU A 93 -40.38 -22.83 -15.24
CA LEU A 93 -40.01 -24.22 -15.00
C LEU A 93 -38.72 -24.59 -15.75
N ASP A 94 -38.63 -24.27 -17.03
CA ASP A 94 -37.47 -24.60 -17.86
C ASP A 94 -36.21 -23.88 -17.32
N LEU A 95 -36.32 -22.60 -16.99
CA LEU A 95 -35.23 -21.82 -16.44
C LEU A 95 -34.76 -22.34 -15.09
N VAL A 96 -35.71 -22.74 -14.21
CA VAL A 96 -35.36 -23.37 -12.94
C VAL A 96 -34.62 -24.69 -13.15
N MET A 97 -35.07 -25.48 -14.14
CA MET A 97 -34.45 -26.76 -14.47
C MET A 97 -33.05 -26.56 -15.04
N ASP A 98 -32.86 -25.61 -15.96
CA ASP A 98 -31.55 -25.30 -16.54
C ASP A 98 -30.57 -24.79 -15.48
N ASN A 99 -31.01 -23.87 -14.62
CA ASN A 99 -30.19 -23.38 -13.50
C ASN A 99 -29.81 -24.50 -12.54
N LEU A 100 -30.77 -25.41 -12.26
CA LEU A 100 -30.50 -26.54 -11.37
C LEU A 100 -29.50 -27.50 -12.02
N GLU A 101 -29.62 -27.79 -13.32
CA GLU A 101 -28.68 -28.60 -14.08
C GLU A 101 -27.28 -28.00 -14.07
N LYS A 102 -27.17 -26.67 -14.27
CA LYS A 102 -25.90 -25.95 -14.21
C LYS A 102 -25.25 -26.11 -12.84
N VAL A 103 -25.99 -25.84 -11.75
CA VAL A 103 -25.48 -25.99 -10.38
C VAL A 103 -25.01 -27.42 -10.10
N PHE A 104 -25.81 -28.40 -10.53
CA PHE A 104 -25.45 -29.80 -10.31
C PHE A 104 -24.27 -30.25 -11.19
N SER A 105 -24.09 -29.69 -12.38
CA SER A 105 -22.91 -29.95 -13.21
C SER A 105 -21.62 -29.40 -12.56
N GLU A 106 -21.70 -28.23 -11.90
CA GLU A 106 -20.60 -27.69 -11.12
C GLU A 106 -20.30 -28.56 -9.88
N PHE A 107 -21.34 -29.00 -9.17
CA PHE A 107 -21.19 -29.93 -8.03
C PHE A 107 -20.57 -31.27 -8.46
N GLU A 108 -20.94 -31.79 -9.64
CA GLU A 108 -20.34 -32.98 -10.18
C GLU A 108 -18.86 -32.79 -10.50
N SER A 109 -18.50 -31.62 -11.04
CA SER A 109 -17.10 -31.27 -11.30
C SER A 109 -16.28 -31.26 -10.01
N ILE A 110 -16.83 -30.65 -8.96
CA ILE A 110 -16.20 -30.62 -7.62
C ILE A 110 -16.09 -32.04 -7.03
N ARG A 111 -17.14 -32.85 -7.15
CA ARG A 111 -17.15 -34.25 -6.70
C ARG A 111 -16.10 -35.07 -7.41
N ALA A 112 -16.07 -34.97 -8.76
CA ALA A 112 -15.11 -35.69 -9.59
C ALA A 112 -13.66 -35.26 -9.29
N PHE A 113 -13.42 -33.98 -9.06
CA PHE A 113 -12.14 -33.45 -8.64
C PHE A 113 -11.72 -34.07 -7.28
N GLY A 114 -12.63 -34.04 -6.29
CA GLY A 114 -12.39 -34.64 -4.98
C GLY A 114 -12.14 -36.16 -5.04
N GLU A 115 -12.84 -36.89 -5.90
CA GLU A 115 -12.62 -38.31 -6.18
C GLU A 115 -11.25 -38.56 -6.82
N GLY A 116 -10.86 -37.70 -7.78
CA GLY A 116 -9.55 -37.72 -8.42
C GLY A 116 -8.41 -37.54 -7.42
N LEU A 117 -8.55 -36.60 -6.51
CA LEU A 117 -7.57 -36.38 -5.41
C LEU A 117 -7.48 -37.58 -4.46
N ARG A 118 -8.62 -38.13 -4.04
CA ARG A 118 -8.70 -39.31 -3.15
C ARG A 118 -8.12 -40.56 -3.78
N SER A 119 -8.32 -40.74 -5.08
CA SER A 119 -7.82 -41.89 -5.84
C SER A 119 -6.39 -41.72 -6.37
N GLY A 120 -5.75 -40.58 -6.16
CA GLY A 120 -4.42 -40.26 -6.69
C GLY A 120 -4.36 -40.08 -8.21
N LYS A 121 -5.50 -39.91 -8.86
CA LYS A 121 -5.60 -39.66 -10.33
C LYS A 121 -5.41 -38.18 -10.68
N THR A 122 -5.67 -37.29 -9.75
CA THR A 122 -5.52 -35.84 -9.90
C THR A 122 -4.44 -35.38 -8.95
N ALA A 123 -3.50 -34.55 -9.42
CA ALA A 123 -2.49 -33.94 -8.58
C ALA A 123 -3.10 -32.85 -7.71
N SER A 124 -2.65 -32.74 -6.46
CA SER A 124 -3.07 -31.68 -5.54
C SER A 124 -2.44 -30.35 -5.93
N ALA A 125 -3.17 -29.27 -5.79
CA ALA A 125 -2.66 -27.89 -5.96
C ALA A 125 -1.65 -27.51 -4.89
N ALA A 126 -1.61 -28.24 -3.76
CA ALA A 126 -0.63 -28.05 -2.69
C ALA A 126 0.78 -28.58 -3.03
N GLY A 127 0.96 -29.28 -4.16
CA GLY A 127 2.24 -29.78 -4.67
C GLY A 127 2.29 -31.28 -4.88
N GLU A 128 3.31 -31.74 -5.61
CA GLU A 128 3.47 -33.17 -6.00
C GLU A 128 3.67 -34.12 -4.79
N ASP A 129 4.13 -33.61 -3.65
CA ASP A 129 4.36 -34.40 -2.44
C ASP A 129 3.12 -34.53 -1.53
N TYR A 130 2.01 -33.89 -1.89
CA TYR A 130 0.81 -33.97 -1.08
C TYR A 130 0.06 -35.27 -1.28
N VAL A 131 -0.12 -36.03 -0.22
CA VAL A 131 -0.92 -37.26 -0.19
C VAL A 131 -2.18 -37.02 0.64
N TYR A 132 -3.33 -37.35 0.10
CA TYR A 132 -4.61 -37.24 0.80
C TYR A 132 -4.64 -38.11 2.06
N THR A 133 -4.72 -37.47 3.25
CA THR A 133 -4.74 -38.12 4.57
C THR A 133 -6.09 -38.05 5.29
N GLY A 134 -7.18 -37.77 4.54
CA GLY A 134 -8.54 -37.64 5.08
C GLY A 134 -9.09 -36.22 5.08
N THR A 135 -8.24 -35.24 4.89
CA THR A 135 -8.61 -33.82 4.69
C THR A 135 -8.02 -33.31 3.38
N PHE A 136 -8.69 -32.37 2.74
CA PHE A 136 -8.20 -31.70 1.54
C PHE A 136 -7.31 -30.52 1.93
N ALA A 137 -6.29 -30.22 1.13
CA ALA A 137 -5.46 -29.05 1.29
C ALA A 137 -6.26 -27.77 1.02
N ARG A 138 -5.82 -26.64 1.57
CA ARG A 138 -6.51 -25.36 1.37
C ARG A 138 -6.49 -24.91 -0.09
N GLU A 139 -5.39 -25.15 -0.75
CA GLU A 139 -5.18 -24.87 -2.17
C GLU A 139 -6.13 -25.68 -3.06
N ASP A 140 -6.40 -26.93 -2.68
CA ASP A 140 -7.38 -27.80 -3.39
C ASP A 140 -8.81 -27.34 -3.14
N LEU A 141 -9.12 -26.86 -1.93
CA LEU A 141 -10.42 -26.28 -1.63
C LEU A 141 -10.64 -24.95 -2.37
N ASP A 142 -9.61 -24.13 -2.49
CA ASP A 142 -9.67 -22.89 -3.25
C ASP A 142 -9.89 -23.18 -4.75
N LEU A 143 -9.18 -24.17 -5.31
CA LEU A 143 -9.38 -24.63 -6.68
C LEU A 143 -10.80 -25.22 -6.89
N ALA A 144 -11.29 -26.03 -5.94
CA ALA A 144 -12.64 -26.55 -5.96
C ALA A 144 -13.71 -25.45 -5.88
N ARG A 145 -13.42 -24.35 -5.14
CA ARG A 145 -14.29 -23.17 -5.06
C ARG A 145 -14.39 -22.46 -6.40
N ASP A 146 -13.27 -22.35 -7.12
CA ASP A 146 -13.23 -21.74 -8.45
C ASP A 146 -14.00 -22.56 -9.52
N MET A 147 -14.27 -23.85 -9.24
CA MET A 147 -15.10 -24.69 -10.09
C MET A 147 -16.61 -24.43 -9.92
N CYS A 148 -17.00 -23.66 -8.90
CA CYS A 148 -18.38 -23.31 -8.65
C CYS A 148 -18.58 -21.81 -8.87
N GLU A 149 -19.07 -21.45 -10.03
CA GLU A 149 -19.36 -20.06 -10.39
C GLU A 149 -20.72 -19.60 -9.85
N THR A 150 -21.65 -20.54 -9.68
CA THR A 150 -23.03 -20.24 -9.33
C THR A 150 -23.26 -20.07 -7.84
N MET A 151 -22.44 -20.67 -7.00
CA MET A 151 -22.59 -20.60 -5.53
C MET A 151 -21.26 -20.41 -4.82
N ASN A 152 -21.27 -19.54 -3.81
CA ASN A 152 -20.11 -19.38 -2.94
C ASN A 152 -20.16 -20.46 -1.83
N LEU A 153 -19.42 -21.54 -2.04
CA LEU A 153 -19.36 -22.67 -1.11
C LEU A 153 -18.28 -22.47 -0.06
N SER A 154 -18.63 -22.71 1.22
CA SER A 154 -17.67 -22.75 2.31
C SER A 154 -16.77 -24.00 2.22
N ASP A 155 -15.60 -23.97 2.84
CA ASP A 155 -14.65 -25.10 2.90
C ASP A 155 -15.30 -26.40 3.36
N TRP A 156 -16.22 -26.29 4.30
CA TRP A 156 -16.97 -27.44 4.81
C TRP A 156 -17.94 -28.03 3.78
N GLN A 157 -18.66 -27.19 3.02
CA GLN A 157 -19.56 -27.64 1.94
C GLN A 157 -18.78 -28.27 0.79
N LEU A 158 -17.67 -27.65 0.39
CA LEU A 158 -16.75 -28.22 -0.59
C LEU A 158 -16.25 -29.60 -0.15
N THR A 159 -15.87 -29.72 1.11
CA THR A 159 -15.41 -31.00 1.67
C THR A 159 -16.48 -32.08 1.60
N ILE A 160 -17.74 -31.74 1.82
CA ILE A 160 -18.86 -32.71 1.68
C ILE A 160 -18.99 -33.15 0.23
N LEU A 161 -19.02 -32.21 -0.72
CA LEU A 161 -19.16 -32.52 -2.15
C LEU A 161 -18.00 -33.37 -2.64
N MET A 162 -16.78 -33.00 -2.32
CA MET A 162 -15.57 -33.72 -2.71
C MET A 162 -15.48 -35.14 -2.12
N LYS A 163 -16.19 -35.42 -1.01
CA LYS A 163 -16.27 -36.75 -0.39
C LYS A 163 -17.45 -37.58 -0.85
N LEU A 164 -18.41 -37.00 -1.55
CA LEU A 164 -19.65 -37.68 -1.94
C LEU A 164 -19.37 -38.83 -2.91
N SER A 165 -20.16 -39.91 -2.79
CA SER A 165 -20.10 -41.02 -3.77
C SER A 165 -20.91 -40.66 -5.01
N GLU A 166 -20.58 -41.29 -6.15
CA GLU A 166 -21.32 -41.13 -7.39
C GLU A 166 -22.79 -41.57 -7.23
N SER A 167 -23.04 -42.65 -6.50
CA SER A 167 -24.38 -43.16 -6.25
C SER A 167 -25.25 -42.21 -5.44
N ASP A 168 -24.64 -41.60 -4.37
CA ASP A 168 -25.36 -40.64 -3.51
C ASP A 168 -25.63 -39.34 -4.23
N PHE A 169 -24.67 -38.89 -5.06
CA PHE A 169 -24.83 -37.72 -5.91
C PHE A 169 -25.97 -37.92 -6.94
N SER A 170 -25.94 -39.02 -7.66
CA SER A 170 -27.00 -39.35 -8.65
C SER A 170 -28.37 -39.46 -7.99
N THR A 171 -28.45 -40.08 -6.80
CA THR A 171 -29.69 -40.18 -6.02
C THR A 171 -30.18 -38.78 -5.61
N ALA A 172 -29.28 -37.91 -5.13
CA ALA A 172 -29.61 -36.55 -4.78
C ALA A 172 -30.10 -35.74 -5.98
N TYR A 173 -29.42 -35.85 -7.13
CA TYR A 173 -29.81 -35.16 -8.36
C TYR A 173 -31.22 -35.54 -8.80
N VAL A 174 -31.47 -36.84 -9.02
CA VAL A 174 -32.75 -37.33 -9.53
C VAL A 174 -33.91 -36.94 -8.61
N ASN A 175 -33.76 -37.11 -7.31
CA ASN A 175 -34.82 -36.77 -6.39
C ASN A 175 -35.04 -35.24 -6.29
N THR A 176 -33.97 -34.43 -6.41
CA THR A 176 -34.10 -32.98 -6.43
C THR A 176 -34.85 -32.51 -7.68
N VAL A 177 -34.47 -33.00 -8.86
CA VAL A 177 -35.16 -32.68 -10.12
C VAL A 177 -36.65 -33.01 -10.03
N ASN A 178 -37.00 -34.22 -9.54
CA ASN A 178 -38.38 -34.63 -9.42
C ASN A 178 -39.18 -33.79 -8.41
N ALA A 179 -38.58 -33.48 -7.26
CA ALA A 179 -39.24 -32.68 -6.22
C ALA A 179 -39.44 -31.22 -6.68
N VAL A 180 -38.46 -30.64 -7.36
CA VAL A 180 -38.57 -29.28 -7.93
C VAL A 180 -39.65 -29.23 -9.00
N ARG A 181 -39.59 -30.14 -9.98
CA ARG A 181 -40.60 -30.21 -11.08
C ARG A 181 -42.02 -30.33 -10.54
N LYS A 182 -42.26 -31.28 -9.63
CA LYS A 182 -43.56 -31.48 -9.00
C LYS A 182 -44.04 -30.25 -8.20
N THR A 183 -43.13 -29.54 -7.55
CA THR A 183 -43.49 -28.36 -6.78
C THR A 183 -43.78 -27.17 -7.71
N MET A 184 -43.05 -27.03 -8.81
CA MET A 184 -43.24 -25.99 -9.82
C MET A 184 -44.54 -26.15 -10.66
N GLU A 185 -45.17 -27.33 -10.66
CA GLU A 185 -46.52 -27.53 -11.24
C GLU A 185 -47.61 -26.81 -10.44
N ALA A 186 -47.36 -26.47 -9.19
CA ALA A 186 -48.29 -25.69 -8.39
C ALA A 186 -48.03 -24.19 -8.57
N THR A 187 -49.06 -23.37 -8.36
CA THR A 187 -48.92 -21.91 -8.40
C THR A 187 -48.02 -21.38 -7.29
N ILE A 188 -46.88 -20.83 -7.65
CA ILE A 188 -45.87 -20.24 -6.76
C ILE A 188 -45.82 -18.73 -7.02
N ARG A 189 -46.35 -17.93 -6.09
CA ARG A 189 -46.18 -16.48 -6.09
C ARG A 189 -44.88 -16.11 -5.39
N GLU A 190 -44.43 -14.87 -5.52
CA GLU A 190 -43.18 -14.37 -4.89
C GLU A 190 -43.12 -14.66 -3.39
N GLY A 191 -44.17 -14.41 -2.64
CA GLY A 191 -44.26 -14.76 -1.21
C GLY A 191 -44.42 -16.26 -0.93
N GLY A 192 -44.62 -17.10 -1.96
CA GLY A 192 -44.80 -18.55 -1.84
C GLY A 192 -43.51 -19.36 -2.01
N VAL A 193 -42.44 -18.73 -2.43
CA VAL A 193 -41.15 -19.39 -2.72
C VAL A 193 -40.60 -20.14 -1.51
N GLU A 194 -40.64 -19.55 -0.32
CA GLU A 194 -40.20 -20.20 0.93
C GLU A 194 -41.06 -21.43 1.29
N VAL A 195 -42.36 -21.38 1.02
CA VAL A 195 -43.26 -22.51 1.22
C VAL A 195 -42.93 -23.63 0.22
N ALA A 196 -42.65 -23.27 -1.02
CA ALA A 196 -42.23 -24.21 -2.04
C ALA A 196 -40.89 -24.88 -1.67
N ILE A 197 -39.90 -24.11 -1.23
CA ILE A 197 -38.62 -24.64 -0.75
C ILE A 197 -38.82 -25.57 0.45
N ALA A 198 -39.63 -25.19 1.40
CA ALA A 198 -39.95 -26.05 2.56
C ALA A 198 -40.68 -27.34 2.15
N SER A 199 -41.50 -27.30 1.09
CA SER A 199 -42.13 -28.48 0.54
C SER A 199 -41.10 -29.42 -0.14
N ILE A 200 -40.21 -28.85 -0.94
CA ILE A 200 -39.10 -29.59 -1.60
C ILE A 200 -38.19 -30.20 -0.53
N GLN A 201 -37.79 -29.45 0.45
CA GLN A 201 -36.97 -29.93 1.55
C GLN A 201 -37.58 -31.14 2.25
N ARG A 202 -38.90 -31.10 2.58
CA ARG A 202 -39.57 -32.21 3.22
C ARG A 202 -39.64 -33.48 2.32
N GLN A 203 -39.73 -33.29 1.01
CA GLN A 203 -39.68 -34.40 0.08
C GLN A 203 -38.27 -35.00 0.00
N LEU A 204 -37.25 -34.15 -0.06
CA LEU A 204 -35.85 -34.58 -0.21
C LEU A 204 -35.31 -35.31 1.03
N LEU A 205 -35.71 -34.89 2.24
CA LEU A 205 -35.30 -35.56 3.48
C LEU A 205 -35.75 -37.03 3.62
N GLN A 206 -36.62 -37.50 2.71
CA GLN A 206 -37.02 -38.93 2.66
C GLN A 206 -36.01 -39.78 1.91
N TYR A 207 -35.14 -39.18 1.08
CA TYR A 207 -34.27 -39.89 0.13
C TYR A 207 -32.79 -39.60 0.30
N ILE A 208 -32.45 -38.44 0.87
CA ILE A 208 -31.05 -37.97 1.02
C ILE A 208 -30.77 -37.66 2.47
N SER A 209 -29.47 -37.71 2.82
CA SER A 209 -29.02 -37.40 4.18
C SER A 209 -29.35 -35.96 4.55
N SER A 210 -29.67 -35.72 5.82
CA SER A 210 -30.03 -34.37 6.29
C SER A 210 -28.91 -33.35 6.07
N ASP A 211 -27.65 -33.74 6.23
CA ASP A 211 -26.50 -32.85 6.05
C ASP A 211 -26.35 -32.39 4.59
N LEU A 212 -26.45 -33.30 3.65
CA LEU A 212 -26.40 -33.00 2.22
C LEU A 212 -27.63 -32.15 1.80
N CYS A 213 -28.81 -32.56 2.28
CA CYS A 213 -30.07 -31.87 1.96
C CYS A 213 -30.06 -30.42 2.44
N LEU A 214 -29.83 -30.18 3.73
CA LEU A 214 -30.02 -28.87 4.36
C LEU A 214 -28.92 -27.88 4.02
N ASN A 215 -27.68 -28.36 3.85
CA ASN A 215 -26.54 -27.47 3.73
C ASN A 215 -26.05 -27.25 2.29
N ILE A 216 -26.42 -28.13 1.37
CA ILE A 216 -25.97 -28.04 -0.03
C ILE A 216 -27.17 -27.98 -0.98
N ILE A 217 -28.05 -29.00 -0.95
CA ILE A 217 -29.12 -29.12 -1.94
C ILE A 217 -30.21 -28.05 -1.75
N VAL A 218 -30.67 -27.82 -0.53
CA VAL A 218 -31.70 -26.79 -0.27
C VAL A 218 -31.19 -25.38 -0.59
N PRO A 219 -29.95 -24.97 -0.23
CA PRO A 219 -29.38 -23.71 -0.71
C PRO A 219 -29.27 -23.63 -2.25
N ALA A 220 -28.90 -24.72 -2.92
CA ALA A 220 -28.86 -24.80 -4.39
C ALA A 220 -30.26 -24.63 -4.98
N VAL A 221 -31.25 -25.36 -4.47
CA VAL A 221 -32.63 -25.21 -4.88
C VAL A 221 -33.13 -23.79 -4.61
N ARG A 222 -32.79 -23.20 -3.47
CA ARG A 222 -33.13 -21.82 -3.12
C ARG A 222 -32.56 -20.81 -4.12
N ALA A 223 -31.36 -21.06 -4.63
CA ALA A 223 -30.73 -20.20 -5.64
C ALA A 223 -31.38 -20.33 -7.02
N CYS A 224 -32.03 -21.47 -7.32
CA CYS A 224 -32.61 -21.75 -8.62
C CYS A 224 -34.12 -21.48 -8.67
N ILE A 225 -34.83 -21.76 -7.58
CA ILE A 225 -36.30 -21.70 -7.57
C ILE A 225 -36.81 -20.27 -7.67
N MET A 226 -37.81 -20.08 -8.50
CA MET A 226 -38.47 -18.78 -8.67
C MET A 226 -39.99 -18.93 -8.74
N PRO A 227 -40.73 -17.83 -8.57
CA PRO A 227 -42.16 -17.85 -8.80
C PRO A 227 -42.51 -18.22 -10.23
N ASN A 228 -43.56 -19.01 -10.42
CA ASN A 228 -44.15 -19.27 -11.75
C ASN A 228 -45.36 -18.37 -12.01
N MET A 229 -45.89 -17.71 -10.98
CA MET A 229 -46.79 -16.60 -11.14
C MET A 229 -46.00 -15.33 -10.88
N VAL A 230 -45.56 -14.70 -11.89
CA VAL A 230 -44.84 -13.43 -11.84
C VAL A 230 -45.82 -12.29 -12.05
N ILE A 231 -45.53 -11.20 -11.34
CA ILE A 231 -46.26 -9.96 -11.60
C ILE A 231 -45.89 -9.55 -13.04
N ASN A 232 -46.86 -9.34 -13.87
CA ASN A 232 -46.66 -8.66 -15.14
C ASN A 232 -46.27 -7.21 -14.79
N GLN A 233 -44.96 -7.02 -14.62
CA GLN A 233 -44.41 -5.72 -14.24
C GLN A 233 -44.74 -4.69 -15.31
N GLU A 234 -44.70 -5.08 -16.58
CA GLU A 234 -44.95 -4.18 -17.71
C GLU A 234 -46.38 -3.64 -17.67
N GLU A 235 -47.38 -4.51 -17.55
CA GLU A 235 -48.80 -4.11 -17.52
C GLU A 235 -49.18 -3.43 -16.19
N THR A 236 -48.61 -3.91 -15.08
CA THR A 236 -48.82 -3.28 -13.77
C THR A 236 -48.22 -1.87 -13.73
N GLU A 237 -46.99 -1.73 -14.26
CA GLU A 237 -46.32 -0.44 -14.28
C GLU A 237 -46.93 0.53 -15.31
N LEU A 238 -47.42 0.01 -16.42
CA LEU A 238 -48.17 0.80 -17.41
C LEU A 238 -49.41 1.44 -16.76
N LYS A 239 -50.17 0.67 -15.99
CA LYS A 239 -51.35 1.19 -15.25
C LYS A 239 -50.97 2.14 -14.14
N ARG A 240 -49.86 1.88 -13.43
CA ARG A 240 -49.32 2.81 -12.43
C ARG A 240 -48.86 4.10 -13.05
N GLU A 241 -48.18 4.00 -14.19
CA GLU A 241 -47.70 5.17 -14.92
C GLU A 241 -48.84 6.01 -15.51
N GLU A 242 -49.89 5.38 -16.05
CA GLU A 242 -51.12 6.09 -16.44
C GLU A 242 -51.77 6.82 -15.26
N ALA A 243 -51.78 6.20 -14.08
CA ALA A 243 -52.30 6.83 -12.87
C ALA A 243 -51.43 8.00 -12.38
N ARG A 244 -50.08 7.87 -12.46
CA ARG A 244 -49.13 8.96 -12.13
C ARG A 244 -49.27 10.15 -13.10
N GLN A 245 -49.40 9.88 -14.38
CA GLN A 245 -49.52 10.92 -15.42
C GLN A 245 -50.85 11.66 -15.36
N ALA A 246 -51.88 11.08 -14.80
CA ALA A 246 -53.18 11.73 -14.63
C ALA A 246 -53.18 12.79 -13.50
N VAL A 247 -52.13 12.82 -12.66
CA VAL A 247 -52.00 13.77 -11.54
C VAL A 247 -51.40 15.10 -12.02
N GLU A 248 -52.11 16.20 -11.88
CA GLU A 248 -51.59 17.53 -12.19
C GLU A 248 -50.53 18.00 -11.16
N PRO A 249 -49.36 18.47 -11.62
CA PRO A 249 -48.31 18.93 -10.71
C PRO A 249 -48.61 20.27 -10.07
N VAL A 250 -48.19 20.46 -8.84
CA VAL A 250 -48.26 21.72 -8.08
C VAL A 250 -46.99 22.53 -8.31
N TYR A 251 -47.10 23.83 -8.64
CA TYR A 251 -45.97 24.67 -9.05
C TYR A 251 -45.78 25.89 -8.14
N TYR A 252 -44.49 26.15 -7.77
CA TYR A 252 -44.01 27.47 -7.36
C TYR A 252 -43.10 28.02 -8.48
N LYS A 253 -43.35 29.26 -8.94
CA LYS A 253 -42.51 29.90 -9.96
C LYS A 253 -41.27 30.53 -9.34
N SER A 254 -40.18 30.59 -10.10
CA SER A 254 -38.96 31.29 -9.72
C SER A 254 -39.26 32.75 -9.32
N GLY A 255 -38.70 33.18 -8.17
CA GLY A 255 -38.97 34.48 -7.57
C GLY A 255 -40.26 34.57 -6.77
N GLN A 256 -41.10 33.54 -6.77
CA GLN A 256 -42.30 33.50 -5.94
C GLN A 256 -41.89 33.27 -4.48
N ASN A 257 -42.45 34.07 -3.57
CA ASN A 257 -42.23 33.89 -2.15
C ASN A 257 -42.83 32.54 -1.68
N ILE A 258 -42.01 31.71 -1.09
CA ILE A 258 -42.45 30.46 -0.43
C ILE A 258 -42.89 30.80 0.97
N VAL A 259 -42.08 31.58 1.70
CA VAL A 259 -42.37 32.06 3.03
C VAL A 259 -42.02 33.55 3.12
N VAL A 260 -42.87 34.36 3.72
CA VAL A 260 -42.61 35.80 3.89
C VAL A 260 -42.11 36.07 5.32
N ALA A 261 -41.15 37.01 5.46
CA ALA A 261 -40.67 37.40 6.78
C ALA A 261 -41.78 37.87 7.68
N GLY A 262 -41.88 37.31 8.88
CA GLY A 262 -42.92 37.61 9.86
C GLY A 262 -44.20 36.78 9.72
N GLU A 263 -44.34 35.93 8.72
CA GLU A 263 -45.46 34.99 8.61
C GLU A 263 -45.13 33.65 9.25
N SER A 264 -46.17 32.97 9.71
CA SER A 264 -46.11 31.61 10.27
C SER A 264 -45.91 30.62 9.11
N VAL A 265 -44.91 29.74 9.24
CA VAL A 265 -44.57 28.73 8.24
C VAL A 265 -45.57 27.59 8.24
N THR A 266 -46.16 27.30 7.08
CA THR A 266 -47.12 26.18 6.94
C THR A 266 -46.40 24.88 6.59
N GLU A 267 -47.08 23.75 6.82
CA GLU A 267 -46.54 22.42 6.49
C GLU A 267 -46.24 22.24 4.99
N ALA A 268 -47.06 22.80 4.10
CA ALA A 268 -46.87 22.78 2.68
C ALA A 268 -45.60 23.60 2.26
N GLN A 269 -45.43 24.78 2.89
CA GLN A 269 -44.21 25.59 2.68
C GLN A 269 -42.93 24.91 3.18
N LEU A 270 -43.01 24.24 4.35
CA LEU A 270 -41.90 23.44 4.88
C LEU A 270 -41.48 22.34 3.90
N ARG A 271 -42.45 21.62 3.32
CA ARG A 271 -42.14 20.60 2.31
C ARG A 271 -41.46 21.15 1.07
N VAL A 272 -41.91 22.34 0.62
CA VAL A 272 -41.25 23.01 -0.51
C VAL A 272 -39.84 23.50 -0.14
N LEU A 273 -39.64 24.03 1.08
CA LEU A 273 -38.32 24.41 1.58
C LEU A 273 -37.40 23.21 1.77
N ASP A 274 -37.96 22.10 2.20
CA ASP A 274 -37.25 20.82 2.34
C ASP A 274 -36.82 20.28 0.96
N SER A 275 -37.71 20.33 -0.05
CA SER A 275 -37.40 19.93 -1.43
C SER A 275 -36.34 20.85 -2.10
N LEU A 276 -36.21 22.09 -1.61
CA LEU A 276 -35.15 23.02 -2.00
C LEU A 276 -33.89 22.85 -1.16
N GLY A 277 -33.88 21.98 -0.14
CA GLY A 277 -32.73 21.75 0.74
C GLY A 277 -32.43 22.92 1.68
N LEU A 278 -33.42 23.78 1.96
CA LEU A 278 -33.27 25.00 2.73
C LEU A 278 -33.64 24.85 4.22
N LEU A 279 -34.04 23.67 4.68
CA LEU A 279 -34.36 23.40 6.08
C LEU A 279 -33.18 22.69 6.79
N GLU A 280 -32.91 23.12 8.04
CA GLU A 280 -32.09 22.39 8.99
C GLU A 280 -32.90 21.20 9.49
N GLY A 281 -32.86 20.09 8.81
CA GLY A 281 -33.51 18.85 9.22
C GLY A 281 -32.52 17.82 9.73
N ASN A 282 -32.96 17.10 10.76
CA ASN A 282 -32.26 15.91 11.27
C ASN A 282 -32.30 14.72 10.26
N GLN A 283 -32.72 14.98 9.03
CA GLN A 283 -32.68 14.03 7.94
C GLN A 283 -31.33 14.17 7.25
N PHE A 284 -30.45 13.21 7.54
CA PHE A 284 -29.29 12.97 6.69
C PHE A 284 -29.78 12.93 5.24
N ASP A 285 -29.23 13.77 4.40
CA ASP A 285 -29.47 13.66 2.97
C ASP A 285 -28.93 12.30 2.50
N VAL A 286 -29.82 11.30 2.50
CA VAL A 286 -29.49 9.91 2.16
C VAL A 286 -28.93 9.84 0.75
N MET A 287 -29.37 10.73 -0.15
CA MET A 287 -28.92 10.79 -1.52
C MET A 287 -27.49 11.33 -1.61
N LEU A 288 -27.21 12.41 -0.89
CA LEU A 288 -25.85 12.95 -0.74
C LEU A 288 -24.92 11.92 -0.09
N LEU A 289 -25.35 11.32 1.04
CA LEU A 289 -24.57 10.31 1.75
C LEU A 289 -24.31 9.08 0.85
N THR A 290 -25.32 8.65 0.09
CA THR A 290 -25.15 7.54 -0.86
C THR A 290 -24.19 7.90 -1.97
N GLY A 291 -24.35 9.08 -2.60
CA GLY A 291 -23.46 9.55 -3.66
C GLY A 291 -22.02 9.67 -3.18
N VAL A 292 -21.81 10.27 -2.01
CA VAL A 292 -20.50 10.45 -1.38
C VAL A 292 -19.90 9.08 -1.01
N THR A 293 -20.71 8.13 -0.51
CA THR A 293 -20.24 6.78 -0.17
C THR A 293 -19.82 5.99 -1.42
N VAL A 294 -20.62 6.02 -2.47
CA VAL A 294 -20.29 5.37 -3.75
C VAL A 294 -19.03 5.97 -4.35
N LEU A 295 -18.90 7.30 -4.37
CA LEU A 295 -17.70 7.98 -4.85
C LEU A 295 -16.47 7.61 -4.02
N GLY A 296 -16.62 7.50 -2.70
CA GLY A 296 -15.55 7.07 -1.81
C GLY A 296 -15.09 5.63 -2.08
N ILE A 297 -16.04 4.72 -2.27
CA ILE A 297 -15.72 3.31 -2.64
C ILE A 297 -15.03 3.26 -3.99
N LEU A 298 -15.54 3.95 -5.00
CA LEU A 298 -14.93 4.00 -6.33
C LEU A 298 -13.52 4.62 -6.28
N SER A 299 -13.34 5.68 -5.50
CA SER A 299 -12.03 6.31 -5.30
C SER A 299 -11.05 5.38 -4.58
N ALA A 300 -11.51 4.63 -3.58
CA ALA A 300 -10.69 3.62 -2.89
C ALA A 300 -10.26 2.50 -3.85
N VAL A 301 -11.16 2.02 -4.69
CA VAL A 301 -10.87 1.00 -5.72
C VAL A 301 -9.91 1.57 -6.78
N ALA A 302 -10.17 2.79 -7.28
CA ALA A 302 -9.34 3.47 -8.26
C ALA A 302 -7.93 3.79 -7.72
N LEU A 303 -7.78 3.98 -6.41
CA LEU A 303 -6.49 4.10 -5.75
C LEU A 303 -5.80 2.74 -5.60
N ALA A 304 -6.55 1.73 -5.14
CA ALA A 304 -5.99 0.42 -4.81
C ALA A 304 -5.51 -0.36 -6.05
N LEU A 305 -6.30 -0.41 -7.12
CA LEU A 305 -5.99 -1.22 -8.30
C LEU A 305 -4.66 -0.84 -8.98
N PRO A 306 -4.40 0.44 -9.33
CA PRO A 306 -3.12 0.83 -9.91
C PRO A 306 -1.95 0.63 -8.95
N LEU A 307 -2.12 0.88 -7.64
CA LEU A 307 -1.08 0.64 -6.64
C LEU A 307 -0.73 -0.85 -6.54
N LEU A 308 -1.71 -1.73 -6.60
CA LEU A 308 -1.49 -3.18 -6.65
C LEU A 308 -0.81 -3.61 -7.95
N MET A 309 -1.08 -2.94 -9.07
CA MET A 309 -0.53 -3.28 -10.37
C MET A 309 0.91 -2.76 -10.57
N PHE A 310 1.18 -1.52 -10.20
CA PHE A 310 2.44 -0.85 -10.50
C PHE A 310 3.42 -0.78 -9.31
N ASP A 311 2.95 -0.86 -8.06
CA ASP A 311 3.79 -0.69 -6.86
C ASP A 311 3.54 -1.78 -5.80
N TRP A 312 3.16 -2.98 -6.26
CA TRP A 312 2.82 -4.14 -5.42
C TRP A 312 3.82 -4.40 -4.29
N MET A 313 5.12 -4.45 -4.62
CA MET A 313 6.16 -4.77 -3.62
C MET A 313 6.25 -3.72 -2.49
N ARG A 314 5.96 -2.45 -2.77
CA ARG A 314 5.98 -1.38 -1.77
C ARG A 314 4.70 -1.35 -0.94
N MET A 315 3.54 -1.56 -1.58
CA MET A 315 2.24 -1.60 -0.91
C MET A 315 2.01 -2.87 -0.08
N THR A 316 2.88 -3.88 -0.20
CA THR A 316 2.85 -5.05 0.69
C THR A 316 3.20 -4.73 2.14
N ARG A 317 3.79 -3.58 2.45
CA ARG A 317 4.10 -3.15 3.82
C ARG A 317 2.94 -2.30 4.38
N LEU A 318 2.35 -2.73 5.50
CA LEU A 318 1.28 -2.00 6.19
C LEU A 318 1.64 -0.53 6.47
N ARG A 319 2.90 -0.27 6.80
CA ARG A 319 3.44 1.06 7.03
C ARG A 319 3.18 2.03 5.87
N ASN A 320 3.40 1.58 4.63
CA ASN A 320 3.22 2.44 3.45
C ASN A 320 1.74 2.76 3.20
N ALA A 321 0.85 1.82 3.45
CA ALA A 321 -0.60 2.04 3.40
C ALA A 321 -1.06 3.03 4.49
N LEU A 322 -0.51 2.91 5.71
CA LEU A 322 -0.79 3.85 6.81
C LEU A 322 -0.28 5.26 6.49
N ILE A 323 0.93 5.39 5.92
CA ILE A 323 1.47 6.69 5.49
C ILE A 323 0.52 7.33 4.48
N LEU A 324 0.10 6.58 3.47
CA LEU A 324 -0.80 7.09 2.45
C LEU A 324 -2.15 7.51 3.04
N ALA A 325 -2.71 6.71 3.96
CA ALA A 325 -3.96 7.02 4.66
C ALA A 325 -3.84 8.32 5.48
N VAL A 326 -2.77 8.46 6.28
CA VAL A 326 -2.50 9.67 7.07
C VAL A 326 -2.33 10.88 6.17
N LEU A 327 -1.64 10.71 5.05
CA LEU A 327 -1.40 11.77 4.07
C LEU A 327 -2.70 12.27 3.46
N PHE A 328 -3.60 11.37 3.09
CA PHE A 328 -4.94 11.72 2.60
C PHE A 328 -5.75 12.46 3.66
N VAL A 329 -5.89 11.87 4.87
CA VAL A 329 -6.69 12.49 5.95
C VAL A 329 -6.17 13.88 6.29
N LEU A 330 -4.86 14.03 6.44
CA LEU A 330 -4.23 15.31 6.78
C LEU A 330 -4.45 16.34 5.66
N THR A 331 -4.19 15.96 4.41
CA THR A 331 -4.35 16.90 3.28
C THR A 331 -5.81 17.30 3.10
N MET A 332 -6.74 16.34 3.18
CA MET A 332 -8.17 16.64 3.05
C MET A 332 -8.65 17.57 4.17
N GLY A 333 -8.24 17.30 5.41
CA GLY A 333 -8.57 18.18 6.53
C GLY A 333 -8.05 19.61 6.33
N LEU A 334 -6.82 19.76 5.84
CA LEU A 334 -6.23 21.06 5.52
C LEU A 334 -6.94 21.75 4.34
N CYS A 335 -7.36 20.96 3.33
CA CYS A 335 -8.14 21.48 2.20
C CYS A 335 -9.49 22.02 2.65
N VAL A 336 -10.20 21.32 3.53
CA VAL A 336 -11.47 21.80 4.10
C VAL A 336 -11.27 23.08 4.89
N LEU A 337 -10.21 23.18 5.71
CA LEU A 337 -9.91 24.41 6.46
C LEU A 337 -9.55 25.58 5.54
N ALA A 338 -8.73 25.35 4.53
CA ALA A 338 -8.37 26.38 3.57
C ALA A 338 -9.56 26.85 2.72
N ALA A 339 -10.48 25.94 2.40
CA ALA A 339 -11.69 26.23 1.65
C ALA A 339 -12.65 27.17 2.37
N GLN A 340 -12.59 27.27 3.72
CA GLN A 340 -13.35 28.26 4.49
C GLN A 340 -12.94 29.72 4.13
N VAL A 341 -11.69 29.92 3.67
CA VAL A 341 -11.19 31.22 3.21
C VAL A 341 -11.46 31.39 1.73
N ASN A 342 -11.00 30.42 0.93
CA ASN A 342 -11.24 30.35 -0.51
C ASN A 342 -11.06 28.90 -0.99
N PRO A 343 -11.98 28.33 -1.77
CA PRO A 343 -11.87 26.95 -2.26
C PRO A 343 -10.58 26.68 -3.06
N TYR A 344 -10.11 27.66 -3.84
CA TYR A 344 -8.88 27.54 -4.64
C TYR A 344 -7.60 27.54 -3.79
N LEU A 345 -7.66 27.96 -2.51
CA LEU A 345 -6.51 27.92 -1.59
C LEU A 345 -6.21 26.51 -1.09
N ALA A 346 -7.03 25.52 -1.41
CA ALA A 346 -6.87 24.15 -0.97
C ALA A 346 -5.49 23.56 -1.35
N PRO A 347 -4.65 23.10 -0.37
CA PRO A 347 -3.28 22.66 -0.61
C PRO A 347 -3.21 21.23 -1.19
N THR A 348 -3.89 20.98 -2.32
CA THR A 348 -3.99 19.65 -2.97
C THR A 348 -2.63 19.07 -3.36
N ALA A 349 -1.69 19.92 -3.78
CA ALA A 349 -0.34 19.55 -4.17
C ALA A 349 0.45 18.82 -3.07
N MET A 350 0.02 18.91 -1.82
CA MET A 350 0.67 18.27 -0.67
C MET A 350 0.74 16.74 -0.84
N VAL A 351 -0.30 16.10 -1.40
CA VAL A 351 -0.29 14.65 -1.66
C VAL A 351 0.79 14.29 -2.67
N ALA A 352 0.87 15.03 -3.80
CA ALA A 352 1.89 14.79 -4.83
C ALA A 352 3.31 14.93 -4.27
N LEU A 353 3.58 16.01 -3.54
CA LEU A 353 4.90 16.32 -3.00
C LEU A 353 5.32 15.31 -1.94
N LEU A 354 4.51 15.09 -0.88
CA LEU A 354 4.85 14.19 0.21
C LEU A 354 4.92 12.72 -0.24
N ALA A 355 3.98 12.26 -1.07
CA ALA A 355 4.03 10.88 -1.56
C ALA A 355 5.26 10.63 -2.46
N THR A 356 5.74 11.63 -3.21
CA THR A 356 6.97 11.52 -4.00
C THR A 356 8.21 11.34 -3.12
N VAL A 357 8.29 12.05 -2.00
CA VAL A 357 9.42 11.98 -1.07
C VAL A 357 9.36 10.70 -0.22
N LEU A 358 8.19 10.41 0.35
CA LEU A 358 8.03 9.37 1.37
C LEU A 358 7.80 7.97 0.78
N LEU A 359 7.19 7.88 -0.40
CA LEU A 359 6.81 6.62 -1.05
C LEU A 359 7.49 6.46 -2.42
N SER A 360 6.84 6.89 -3.48
CA SER A 360 7.39 6.82 -4.84
C SER A 360 6.70 7.81 -5.79
N PRO A 361 7.36 8.19 -6.92
CA PRO A 361 6.73 9.02 -7.94
C PRO A 361 5.46 8.40 -8.53
N SER A 362 5.43 7.09 -8.74
CA SER A 362 4.27 6.36 -9.26
C SER A 362 3.10 6.42 -8.28
N THR A 363 3.36 6.13 -7.00
CA THR A 363 2.35 6.24 -5.94
C THR A 363 1.84 7.69 -5.82
N ALA A 364 2.74 8.68 -5.91
CA ALA A 364 2.38 10.09 -5.83
C ALA A 364 1.43 10.51 -6.95
N PHE A 365 1.70 10.09 -8.19
CA PHE A 365 0.85 10.40 -9.33
C PHE A 365 -0.56 9.82 -9.17
N ILE A 366 -0.65 8.52 -8.82
CA ILE A 366 -1.92 7.84 -8.61
C ILE A 366 -2.69 8.48 -7.44
N ALA A 367 -2.01 8.69 -6.31
CA ALA A 367 -2.61 9.26 -5.12
C ALA A 367 -3.12 10.69 -5.36
N ASN A 368 -2.33 11.53 -6.05
CA ASN A 368 -2.73 12.89 -6.35
C ASN A 368 -3.94 12.95 -7.28
N THR A 369 -4.01 12.07 -8.29
CA THR A 369 -5.17 11.99 -9.19
C THR A 369 -6.46 11.79 -8.42
N ILE A 370 -6.45 10.84 -7.47
CA ILE A 370 -7.61 10.58 -6.61
C ILE A 370 -7.85 11.72 -5.61
N ALA A 371 -6.79 12.28 -5.02
CA ALA A 371 -6.90 13.38 -4.06
C ALA A 371 -7.54 14.62 -4.68
N VAL A 372 -7.11 15.02 -5.87
CA VAL A 372 -7.64 16.19 -6.59
C VAL A 372 -9.12 15.99 -6.92
N LEU A 373 -9.53 14.80 -7.35
CA LEU A 373 -10.92 14.45 -7.60
C LEU A 373 -11.76 14.60 -6.31
N LEU A 374 -11.27 14.05 -5.20
CA LEU A 374 -11.96 14.12 -3.91
C LEU A 374 -12.03 15.56 -3.38
N VAL A 375 -10.95 16.35 -3.50
CA VAL A 375 -10.95 17.76 -3.06
C VAL A 375 -11.91 18.58 -3.88
N GLY A 376 -11.99 18.37 -5.20
CA GLY A 376 -12.96 19.06 -6.04
C GLY A 376 -14.41 18.87 -5.57
N VAL A 377 -14.72 17.72 -4.99
CA VAL A 377 -16.05 17.45 -4.38
C VAL A 377 -16.17 18.06 -2.98
N LEU A 378 -15.09 17.95 -2.16
CA LEU A 378 -15.05 18.37 -0.75
C LEU A 378 -15.15 19.87 -0.53
N THR A 379 -14.50 20.65 -1.38
CA THR A 379 -14.36 22.12 -1.17
C THR A 379 -15.53 22.90 -1.70
N ASN A 380 -16.58 22.19 -2.11
CA ASN A 380 -17.69 22.80 -2.80
C ASN A 380 -18.82 23.19 -1.84
N THR A 381 -19.12 24.46 -1.85
CA THR A 381 -20.33 25.02 -1.26
C THR A 381 -21.46 25.00 -2.30
N ALA A 382 -22.69 24.71 -1.87
CA ALA A 382 -23.88 24.44 -2.69
C ALA A 382 -24.33 25.58 -3.65
N ASN A 383 -23.40 26.16 -4.40
CA ASN A 383 -23.69 27.24 -5.34
C ASN A 383 -23.77 26.75 -6.79
N THR A 384 -24.45 27.47 -7.64
CA THR A 384 -24.67 27.19 -9.08
C THR A 384 -23.39 27.04 -9.91
N THR A 385 -22.24 27.45 -9.39
CA THR A 385 -20.91 27.36 -10.02
C THR A 385 -20.13 26.12 -9.71
N PHE A 386 -20.74 25.13 -9.03
CA PHE A 386 -20.13 23.87 -8.57
C PHE A 386 -19.28 23.15 -9.62
N ALA A 387 -19.90 22.82 -10.74
CA ALA A 387 -19.23 22.02 -11.77
C ALA A 387 -18.00 22.74 -12.36
N GLN A 388 -18.10 24.06 -12.53
CA GLN A 388 -17.01 24.87 -13.07
C GLN A 388 -15.83 24.94 -12.08
N GLN A 389 -16.10 25.19 -10.80
CA GLN A 389 -15.08 25.26 -9.78
C GLN A 389 -14.36 23.92 -9.61
N MET A 390 -15.11 22.82 -9.55
CA MET A 390 -14.58 21.46 -9.49
C MET A 390 -13.69 21.16 -10.70
N LEU A 391 -14.16 21.48 -11.92
CA LEU A 391 -13.40 21.28 -13.15
C LEU A 391 -12.09 22.07 -13.15
N ASN A 392 -12.12 23.32 -12.71
CA ASN A 392 -10.96 24.21 -12.63
C ASN A 392 -9.90 23.61 -11.67
N MET A 393 -10.29 23.24 -10.46
CA MET A 393 -9.40 22.68 -9.45
C MET A 393 -8.81 21.33 -9.90
N MET A 394 -9.66 20.47 -10.49
CA MET A 394 -9.20 19.17 -11.02
C MET A 394 -8.18 19.35 -12.14
N THR A 395 -8.46 20.25 -13.09
CA THR A 395 -7.56 20.47 -14.22
C THR A 395 -6.22 21.05 -13.77
N ALA A 396 -6.23 22.07 -12.90
CA ALA A 396 -5.00 22.63 -12.34
C ALA A 396 -4.19 21.57 -11.60
N GLY A 397 -4.77 20.86 -10.64
CA GLY A 397 -4.06 19.88 -9.83
C GLY A 397 -3.58 18.65 -10.60
N LEU A 398 -4.29 18.25 -11.69
CA LEU A 398 -3.84 17.15 -12.57
C LEU A 398 -2.68 17.56 -13.48
N LEU A 399 -2.64 18.82 -13.93
CA LEU A 399 -1.56 19.32 -14.79
C LEU A 399 -0.30 19.67 -14.00
N SER A 400 -0.44 20.20 -12.78
CA SER A 400 0.70 20.63 -11.97
C SER A 400 1.43 19.47 -11.28
N ALA A 401 0.71 18.42 -10.86
CA ALA A 401 1.32 17.30 -10.14
C ALA A 401 2.46 16.60 -10.90
N PRO A 402 2.32 16.24 -12.19
CA PRO A 402 3.43 15.66 -12.97
C PRO A 402 4.68 16.54 -12.98
N VAL A 403 4.51 17.87 -13.06
CA VAL A 403 5.61 18.84 -13.05
C VAL A 403 6.35 18.79 -11.72
N GLY A 404 5.62 18.88 -10.60
CA GLY A 404 6.20 18.79 -9.26
C GLY A 404 6.90 17.45 -9.00
N ILE A 405 6.23 16.34 -9.35
CA ILE A 405 6.79 14.98 -9.22
C ILE A 405 8.08 14.84 -10.03
N PHE A 406 8.11 15.37 -11.27
CA PHE A 406 9.31 15.34 -12.12
C PHE A 406 10.46 16.14 -11.51
N VAL A 407 10.23 17.40 -11.11
CA VAL A 407 11.25 18.27 -10.51
C VAL A 407 11.81 17.63 -9.25
N LEU A 408 10.94 17.13 -8.36
CA LEU A 408 11.34 16.52 -7.09
C LEU A 408 12.08 15.20 -7.29
N SER A 409 11.67 14.39 -8.27
CA SER A 409 12.34 13.13 -8.60
C SER A 409 13.77 13.31 -9.10
N ARG A 410 14.04 14.41 -9.81
CA ARG A 410 15.37 14.75 -10.32
C ARG A 410 16.30 15.34 -9.26
N ARG A 411 15.75 15.98 -8.22
CA ARG A 411 16.52 16.71 -7.20
C ARG A 411 16.34 16.17 -5.79
N ARG A 412 16.13 14.87 -5.63
CA ARG A 412 15.78 14.19 -4.37
C ARG A 412 16.71 14.50 -3.18
N GLN A 413 17.95 14.89 -3.43
CA GLN A 413 18.95 15.12 -2.38
C GLN A 413 18.98 16.58 -1.86
N GLN A 414 18.25 17.51 -2.48
CA GLN A 414 18.28 18.92 -2.12
C GLN A 414 17.06 19.29 -1.28
N ARG A 415 17.25 19.83 -0.07
CA ARG A 415 16.14 20.30 0.79
C ARG A 415 15.24 21.34 0.10
N ALA A 416 15.83 22.22 -0.71
CA ALA A 416 15.11 23.21 -1.50
C ALA A 416 14.27 22.60 -2.64
N ALA A 417 14.43 21.30 -2.93
CA ALA A 417 13.71 20.66 -4.06
C ALA A 417 12.19 20.69 -3.88
N VAL A 418 11.69 20.61 -2.64
CA VAL A 418 10.24 20.69 -2.34
C VAL A 418 9.72 22.09 -2.70
N LEU A 419 10.45 23.15 -2.34
CA LEU A 419 10.08 24.53 -2.68
C LEU A 419 10.14 24.79 -4.19
N LEU A 420 11.20 24.27 -4.85
CA LEU A 420 11.33 24.40 -6.30
C LEU A 420 10.21 23.65 -7.04
N ALA A 421 9.86 22.45 -6.57
CA ALA A 421 8.75 21.69 -7.11
C ALA A 421 7.41 22.40 -6.89
N GLY A 422 7.17 22.89 -5.67
CA GLY A 422 5.98 23.70 -5.35
C GLY A 422 5.88 24.97 -6.17
N GLY A 423 6.99 25.70 -6.37
CA GLY A 423 7.05 26.87 -7.23
C GLY A 423 6.73 26.55 -8.69
N ALA A 424 7.30 25.47 -9.23
CA ALA A 424 6.99 25.01 -10.59
C ALA A 424 5.52 24.59 -10.75
N MET A 425 4.95 23.91 -9.73
CA MET A 425 3.53 23.56 -9.70
C MET A 425 2.66 24.83 -9.64
N ALA A 426 2.99 25.80 -8.79
CA ALA A 426 2.24 27.05 -8.65
C ALA A 426 2.20 27.84 -9.96
N VAL A 427 3.30 27.88 -10.70
CA VAL A 427 3.32 28.48 -12.04
C VAL A 427 2.43 27.72 -13.01
N THR A 428 2.44 26.37 -12.94
CA THR A 428 1.57 25.54 -13.79
C THR A 428 0.10 25.75 -13.45
N ASP A 429 -0.25 25.80 -12.15
CA ASP A 429 -1.61 26.08 -11.69
C ASP A 429 -2.10 27.45 -12.16
N LEU A 430 -1.26 28.47 -12.03
CA LEU A 430 -1.57 29.82 -12.50
C LEU A 430 -1.85 29.84 -13.99
N LEU A 431 -1.00 29.21 -14.81
CA LEU A 431 -1.17 29.12 -16.25
C LEU A 431 -2.42 28.30 -16.63
N ALA A 432 -2.68 27.19 -15.95
CA ALA A 432 -3.86 26.37 -16.18
C ALA A 432 -5.15 27.14 -15.87
N MET A 433 -5.20 27.83 -14.74
CA MET A 433 -6.36 28.61 -14.33
C MET A 433 -6.61 29.81 -15.29
N LEU A 434 -5.56 30.46 -15.75
CA LEU A 434 -5.67 31.50 -16.77
C LEU A 434 -6.24 30.97 -18.10
N ALA A 435 -5.70 29.80 -18.54
CA ALA A 435 -6.16 29.16 -19.78
C ALA A 435 -7.64 28.76 -19.69
N ILE A 436 -8.05 28.11 -18.59
CA ILE A 436 -9.46 27.73 -18.39
C ILE A 436 -10.36 28.95 -18.30
N GLY A 437 -9.93 29.98 -17.57
CA GLY A 437 -10.68 31.24 -17.45
C GLY A 437 -10.94 31.91 -18.81
N CYS A 438 -9.94 31.91 -19.69
CA CYS A 438 -10.08 32.40 -21.05
C CYS A 438 -11.05 31.54 -21.89
N LEU A 439 -11.00 30.20 -21.74
CA LEU A 439 -11.91 29.27 -22.45
C LEU A 439 -13.36 29.41 -22.00
N THR A 440 -13.59 29.74 -20.74
CA THR A 440 -14.94 29.89 -20.16
C THR A 440 -15.51 31.31 -20.26
N ASN A 441 -14.76 32.24 -20.88
CA ASN A 441 -15.14 33.63 -21.10
C ASN A 441 -15.57 34.38 -19.82
N ASN A 442 -14.88 34.09 -18.70
CA ASN A 442 -15.12 34.75 -17.42
C ASN A 442 -14.52 36.17 -17.39
N GLU A 443 -14.94 36.98 -16.42
CA GLU A 443 -14.36 38.31 -16.19
C GLU A 443 -12.88 38.22 -15.80
N ILE A 444 -12.03 39.05 -16.37
CA ILE A 444 -10.57 39.04 -16.21
C ILE A 444 -10.14 39.12 -14.72
N ASN A 445 -10.85 39.93 -13.92
CA ASN A 445 -10.56 40.06 -12.50
C ASN A 445 -10.82 38.77 -11.71
N SER A 446 -11.90 38.06 -12.04
CA SER A 446 -12.23 36.75 -11.46
C SER A 446 -11.21 35.71 -11.85
N ILE A 447 -10.79 35.70 -13.14
CA ILE A 447 -9.75 34.77 -13.62
C ILE A 447 -8.45 34.98 -12.86
N LEU A 448 -7.96 36.20 -12.75
CA LEU A 448 -6.72 36.55 -12.06
C LEU A 448 -6.79 36.20 -10.57
N THR A 449 -7.88 36.53 -9.90
CA THR A 449 -8.11 36.28 -8.50
C THR A 449 -8.08 34.76 -8.22
N ASN A 450 -8.80 33.96 -8.98
CA ASN A 450 -8.86 32.51 -8.83
C ASN A 450 -7.51 31.86 -9.15
N ALA A 451 -6.79 32.34 -10.16
CA ALA A 451 -5.44 31.84 -10.50
C ALA A 451 -4.41 32.13 -9.38
N LEU A 452 -4.50 33.34 -8.77
CA LEU A 452 -3.62 33.67 -7.64
C LEU A 452 -3.93 32.83 -6.39
N TRP A 453 -5.20 32.58 -6.07
CA TRP A 453 -5.59 31.72 -4.96
C TRP A 453 -5.10 30.29 -5.18
N SER A 454 -5.24 29.74 -6.39
CA SER A 454 -4.78 28.39 -6.74
C SER A 454 -3.25 28.26 -6.61
N ALA A 455 -2.51 29.22 -7.18
CA ALA A 455 -1.05 29.26 -7.02
C ALA A 455 -0.64 29.42 -5.54
N GLY A 456 -1.36 30.25 -4.79
CA GLY A 456 -1.17 30.43 -3.34
C GLY A 456 -1.38 29.13 -2.55
N GLY A 457 -2.42 28.36 -2.89
CA GLY A 457 -2.70 27.04 -2.30
C GLY A 457 -1.55 26.03 -2.54
N THR A 458 -0.99 26.04 -3.73
CA THR A 458 0.15 25.18 -4.09
C THR A 458 1.44 25.60 -3.36
N VAL A 459 1.70 26.90 -3.20
CA VAL A 459 2.81 27.41 -2.39
C VAL A 459 2.61 27.02 -0.92
N LEU A 460 1.41 27.19 -0.39
CA LEU A 460 1.04 26.76 0.96
C LEU A 460 1.28 25.26 1.14
N ALA A 461 0.90 24.43 0.16
CA ALA A 461 1.16 23.00 0.17
C ALA A 461 2.65 22.67 0.29
N ALA A 462 3.51 23.37 -0.45
CA ALA A 462 4.96 23.17 -0.39
C ALA A 462 5.54 23.54 0.99
N LEU A 463 5.07 24.63 1.59
CA LEU A 463 5.49 25.04 2.94
C LEU A 463 5.02 24.05 4.01
N LEU A 464 3.77 23.58 3.92
CA LEU A 464 3.21 22.56 4.81
C LEU A 464 3.96 21.23 4.66
N CYS A 465 4.34 20.85 3.42
CA CYS A 465 5.17 19.68 3.18
C CYS A 465 6.49 19.72 3.95
N MET A 466 7.18 20.86 3.94
CA MET A 466 8.44 21.01 4.67
C MET A 466 8.28 20.89 6.19
N ALA A 467 7.15 21.35 6.73
CA ALA A 467 6.85 21.26 8.15
C ALA A 467 6.42 19.84 8.57
N VAL A 468 5.59 19.18 7.76
CA VAL A 468 4.98 17.87 8.07
C VAL A 468 5.95 16.72 7.79
N GLN A 469 6.80 16.82 6.76
CA GLN A 469 7.72 15.76 6.35
C GLN A 469 8.58 15.22 7.49
N PRO A 470 9.29 16.02 8.31
CA PRO A 470 10.12 15.51 9.39
C PRO A 470 9.32 14.77 10.47
N VAL A 471 8.08 15.21 10.73
CA VAL A 471 7.18 14.55 11.67
C VAL A 471 6.80 13.15 11.18
N LEU A 472 6.44 13.02 9.90
CA LEU A 472 6.11 11.72 9.29
C LEU A 472 7.34 10.81 9.23
N GLU A 473 8.52 11.35 8.90
CA GLU A 473 9.78 10.60 8.91
C GLU A 473 10.07 10.01 10.30
N TRP A 474 9.87 10.80 11.35
CA TRP A 474 10.05 10.37 12.73
C TRP A 474 9.00 9.34 13.17
N CYS A 475 7.71 9.60 12.92
CA CYS A 475 6.61 8.71 13.30
C CYS A 475 6.70 7.31 12.65
N PHE A 476 7.07 7.26 11.36
CA PHE A 476 7.11 6.03 10.58
C PHE A 476 8.51 5.44 10.43
N ASN A 477 9.54 6.03 11.05
CA ASN A 477 10.95 5.65 10.93
C ASN A 477 11.36 5.41 9.45
N LEU A 478 11.14 6.45 8.62
CA LEU A 478 11.37 6.37 7.18
C LEU A 478 12.82 6.65 6.80
N VAL A 479 13.27 5.95 5.76
CA VAL A 479 14.57 6.17 5.14
C VAL A 479 14.39 7.14 3.97
N THR A 480 14.41 8.42 4.27
CA THR A 480 14.43 9.46 3.23
C THR A 480 15.87 9.89 2.94
N PRO A 481 16.15 10.49 1.78
CA PRO A 481 17.46 11.06 1.50
C PRO A 481 17.92 12.07 2.56
N TYR A 482 16.98 12.84 3.12
CA TYR A 482 17.30 13.82 4.17
C TYR A 482 17.71 13.15 5.49
N LYS A 483 17.02 12.07 5.88
CA LYS A 483 17.40 11.28 7.04
C LYS A 483 18.76 10.60 6.87
N LEU A 484 19.04 10.11 5.66
CA LEU A 484 20.36 9.55 5.35
C LEU A 484 21.47 10.61 5.39
N LEU A 485 21.24 11.83 4.87
CA LEU A 485 22.20 12.93 4.96
C LEU A 485 22.46 13.35 6.42
N GLU A 486 21.43 13.36 7.24
CA GLU A 486 21.56 13.59 8.69
C GLU A 486 22.43 12.49 9.33
N LEU A 487 22.18 11.22 9.01
CA LEU A 487 22.94 10.08 9.53
C LEU A 487 24.36 10.02 8.98
N ALA A 488 24.64 10.60 7.81
CA ALA A 488 25.99 10.70 7.25
C ALA A 488 26.88 11.72 7.99
N ASN A 489 26.32 12.56 8.86
CA ASN A 489 27.08 13.55 9.60
C ASN A 489 27.99 12.89 10.65
N PRO A 490 29.33 13.12 10.63
CA PRO A 490 30.27 12.55 11.60
C PRO A 490 29.98 12.88 13.06
N ASN A 491 29.22 13.95 13.32
CA ASN A 491 28.83 14.35 14.68
C ASN A 491 27.64 13.53 15.23
N GLN A 492 27.06 12.61 14.44
CA GLN A 492 26.06 11.69 14.98
C GLN A 492 26.61 10.88 16.15
N PRO A 493 25.85 10.70 17.22
CA PRO A 493 26.37 10.14 18.48
C PRO A 493 27.10 8.79 18.30
N LEU A 494 26.56 7.87 17.48
CA LEU A 494 27.20 6.58 17.22
C LEU A 494 28.48 6.71 16.38
N LEU A 495 28.49 7.54 15.35
CA LEU A 495 29.68 7.77 14.51
C LEU A 495 30.79 8.48 15.31
N ARG A 496 30.41 9.43 16.16
CA ARG A 496 31.37 10.08 17.08
C ARG A 496 31.97 9.07 18.06
N ARG A 497 31.15 8.16 18.61
CA ARG A 497 31.68 7.08 19.47
C ARG A 497 32.60 6.16 18.68
N LEU A 498 32.23 5.78 17.45
CA LEU A 498 33.07 4.95 16.57
C LEU A 498 34.42 5.63 16.32
N LEU A 499 34.42 6.94 16.03
CA LEU A 499 35.65 7.73 15.84
C LEU A 499 36.55 7.75 17.06
N VAL A 500 35.98 7.91 18.28
CA VAL A 500 36.76 8.09 19.51
C VAL A 500 37.19 6.74 20.10
N GLU A 501 36.28 5.75 20.14
CA GLU A 501 36.53 4.47 20.81
C GLU A 501 37.21 3.45 19.86
N THR A 502 37.01 3.57 18.55
CA THR A 502 37.52 2.62 17.51
C THR A 502 37.97 3.37 16.25
N PRO A 503 39.03 4.19 16.32
CA PRO A 503 39.45 5.05 15.20
C PRO A 503 39.85 4.24 13.96
N GLY A 504 40.43 3.07 14.14
CA GLY A 504 40.77 2.17 13.01
C GLY A 504 39.54 1.67 12.27
N THR A 505 38.49 1.25 13.01
CA THR A 505 37.21 0.84 12.41
C THR A 505 36.49 2.02 11.76
N TYR A 506 36.55 3.21 12.35
CA TYR A 506 35.98 4.42 11.73
C TYR A 506 36.61 4.72 10.38
N HIS A 507 37.96 4.69 10.30
CA HIS A 507 38.69 4.89 9.03
C HIS A 507 38.34 3.84 7.99
N HIS A 508 38.31 2.57 8.40
CA HIS A 508 37.86 1.45 7.55
C HIS A 508 36.43 1.70 7.02
N SER A 509 35.50 2.08 7.89
CA SER A 509 34.12 2.35 7.49
C SER A 509 33.98 3.50 6.49
N ILE A 510 34.84 4.53 6.56
CA ILE A 510 34.90 5.61 5.54
C ILE A 510 35.38 5.05 4.20
N MET A 511 36.38 4.20 4.20
CA MET A 511 36.92 3.60 2.96
C MET A 511 35.87 2.69 2.30
N VAL A 512 35.23 1.82 3.08
CA VAL A 512 34.11 0.98 2.64
C VAL A 512 32.97 1.83 2.12
N ALA A 513 32.67 2.97 2.75
CA ALA A 513 31.63 3.88 2.32
C ALA A 513 31.90 4.53 0.95
N ASN A 514 33.16 4.97 0.72
CA ASN A 514 33.55 5.55 -0.56
C ASN A 514 33.45 4.50 -1.70
N LEU A 515 33.89 3.26 -1.44
CA LEU A 515 33.75 2.16 -2.38
C LEU A 515 32.28 1.85 -2.66
N SER A 516 31.49 1.75 -1.61
CA SER A 516 30.07 1.39 -1.69
C SER A 516 29.25 2.45 -2.43
N GLU A 517 29.52 3.73 -2.19
CA GLU A 517 28.86 4.85 -2.89
C GLU A 517 29.15 4.80 -4.40
N ALA A 518 30.43 4.74 -4.78
CA ALA A 518 30.85 4.69 -6.18
C ALA A 518 30.26 3.47 -6.92
N ALA A 519 30.26 2.30 -6.29
CA ALA A 519 29.70 1.10 -6.88
C ALA A 519 28.17 1.17 -7.01
N ALA A 520 27.49 1.72 -6.00
CA ALA A 520 26.04 1.91 -6.04
C ALA A 520 25.62 2.87 -7.16
N GLU A 521 26.35 3.99 -7.34
CA GLU A 521 26.14 4.91 -8.46
C GLU A 521 26.32 4.22 -9.82
N ALA A 522 27.40 3.43 -9.97
CA ALA A 522 27.71 2.73 -11.22
C ALA A 522 26.61 1.75 -11.67
N ILE A 523 25.86 1.18 -10.74
CA ILE A 523 24.77 0.22 -11.03
C ILE A 523 23.35 0.82 -10.87
N GLY A 524 23.23 2.11 -10.53
CA GLY A 524 21.95 2.77 -10.28
C GLY A 524 21.23 2.22 -9.04
N ALA A 525 21.97 1.87 -7.99
CA ALA A 525 21.46 1.57 -6.65
C ALA A 525 21.41 2.86 -5.81
N ASP A 526 20.94 2.75 -4.55
CA ASP A 526 20.85 3.89 -3.63
C ASP A 526 22.25 4.18 -3.04
N ALA A 527 23.01 5.07 -3.71
CA ALA A 527 24.37 5.41 -3.34
C ALA A 527 24.47 5.99 -1.93
N LEU A 528 23.53 6.85 -1.55
CA LEU A 528 23.53 7.47 -0.23
C LEU A 528 23.24 6.44 0.87
N LEU A 529 22.33 5.50 0.64
CA LEU A 529 22.09 4.40 1.58
C LEU A 529 23.29 3.47 1.68
N ALA A 530 23.94 3.15 0.56
CA ALA A 530 25.16 2.33 0.57
C ALA A 530 26.27 3.00 1.39
N ARG A 531 26.48 4.30 1.20
CA ARG A 531 27.43 5.10 1.98
C ARG A 531 27.12 5.10 3.47
N VAL A 532 25.86 5.44 3.82
CA VAL A 532 25.44 5.49 5.23
C VAL A 532 25.45 4.10 5.86
N GLY A 533 24.96 3.07 5.17
CA GLY A 533 25.04 1.70 5.63
C GLY A 533 26.48 1.27 5.95
N ALA A 534 27.42 1.65 5.09
CA ALA A 534 28.84 1.39 5.30
C ALA A 534 29.43 2.16 6.49
N TYR A 535 28.99 3.39 6.78
CA TYR A 535 29.44 4.09 8.00
C TYR A 535 29.07 3.37 9.29
N TYR A 536 27.91 2.68 9.29
CA TYR A 536 27.36 2.02 10.48
C TYR A 536 27.56 0.50 10.51
N HIS A 537 28.07 -0.15 9.43
CA HIS A 537 28.09 -1.61 9.33
C HIS A 537 28.82 -2.26 10.51
N ASP A 538 29.85 -1.62 11.02
CA ASP A 538 30.80 -2.12 12.01
C ASP A 538 30.69 -1.47 13.40
N ILE A 539 29.59 -0.74 13.70
CA ILE A 539 29.45 -0.05 15.02
C ILE A 539 29.51 -1.00 16.22
N GLY A 540 29.21 -2.27 16.03
CA GLY A 540 29.27 -3.27 17.10
C GLY A 540 30.67 -3.54 17.62
N LYS A 541 31.72 -3.23 16.85
CA LYS A 541 33.12 -3.35 17.26
C LYS A 541 33.48 -2.41 18.42
N ILE A 542 32.69 -1.35 18.66
CA ILE A 542 32.81 -0.44 19.82
C ILE A 542 32.79 -1.21 21.16
N LYS A 543 32.07 -2.34 21.26
CA LYS A 543 31.99 -3.09 22.51
C LYS A 543 33.31 -3.78 22.92
N ARG A 544 34.11 -4.19 21.93
CA ARG A 544 35.37 -4.93 22.18
C ARG A 544 36.45 -4.50 21.17
N PRO A 545 36.91 -3.21 21.23
CA PRO A 545 37.76 -2.62 20.19
C PRO A 545 39.05 -3.41 19.91
N LEU A 546 39.75 -3.84 20.97
CA LEU A 546 41.05 -4.46 20.85
C LEU A 546 41.05 -5.87 20.25
N TYR A 547 39.88 -6.51 20.10
CA TYR A 547 39.76 -7.78 19.39
C TYR A 547 39.75 -7.60 17.86
N PHE A 548 39.68 -6.37 17.34
CA PHE A 548 39.72 -6.09 15.91
C PHE A 548 41.05 -5.48 15.52
N LYS A 549 41.71 -6.13 14.55
CA LYS A 549 43.10 -5.85 14.18
C LYS A 549 43.38 -4.37 13.87
N GLU A 550 42.43 -3.71 13.24
CA GLU A 550 42.52 -2.30 12.88
C GLU A 550 42.59 -1.34 14.07
N ASN A 551 42.23 -1.77 15.28
CA ASN A 551 42.27 -1.00 16.52
C ASN A 551 43.35 -1.46 17.49
N GLN A 552 44.16 -2.50 17.13
CA GLN A 552 45.24 -3.01 17.99
C GLN A 552 46.48 -2.10 17.94
N LEU A 553 47.06 -1.86 19.11
CA LEU A 553 48.27 -1.06 19.26
C LEU A 553 49.54 -1.90 19.47
N GLY A 554 49.43 -3.22 19.44
CA GLY A 554 50.55 -4.15 19.66
C GLY A 554 50.08 -5.56 19.90
N ASP A 555 49.80 -5.95 21.16
CA ASP A 555 49.35 -7.31 21.52
C ASP A 555 48.01 -7.68 20.87
N ASN A 556 47.95 -8.89 20.31
CA ASN A 556 46.71 -9.44 19.75
C ASN A 556 46.04 -10.35 20.80
N PRO A 557 44.88 -9.97 21.35
CA PRO A 557 44.17 -10.79 22.34
C PRO A 557 43.80 -12.20 21.85
N HIS A 558 43.64 -12.39 20.53
CA HIS A 558 43.33 -13.68 19.93
C HIS A 558 44.46 -14.70 20.01
N ASP A 559 45.69 -14.29 20.29
CA ASP A 559 46.83 -15.21 20.44
C ASP A 559 46.76 -16.02 21.77
N ARG A 560 46.07 -15.45 22.76
CA ARG A 560 45.85 -16.04 24.08
C ARG A 560 44.43 -16.57 24.31
N THR A 561 43.57 -16.45 23.29
CA THR A 561 42.14 -16.82 23.38
C THR A 561 41.88 -18.07 22.56
N ASP A 562 41.03 -18.97 23.09
CA ASP A 562 40.55 -20.14 22.35
C ASP A 562 39.94 -19.73 21.00
N PRO A 563 40.26 -20.43 19.88
CA PRO A 563 39.74 -20.04 18.57
C PRO A 563 38.20 -19.98 18.47
N ARG A 564 37.46 -20.82 19.21
CA ARG A 564 35.98 -20.76 19.26
C ARG A 564 35.49 -19.48 19.94
N VAL A 565 36.14 -19.13 21.06
CA VAL A 565 35.82 -17.87 21.77
C VAL A 565 36.18 -16.68 20.90
N SER A 566 37.31 -16.72 20.20
CA SER A 566 37.74 -15.70 19.26
C SER A 566 36.74 -15.51 18.11
N ALA A 567 36.30 -16.61 17.50
CA ALA A 567 35.28 -16.61 16.46
C ALA A 567 33.94 -16.03 16.97
N ALA A 568 33.52 -16.45 18.19
CA ALA A 568 32.31 -15.92 18.82
C ALA A 568 32.40 -14.42 19.05
N ILE A 569 33.53 -13.89 19.52
CA ILE A 569 33.77 -12.45 19.73
C ILE A 569 33.68 -11.68 18.40
N ILE A 570 34.32 -12.22 17.35
CA ILE A 570 34.32 -11.61 16.03
C ILE A 570 32.91 -11.60 15.43
N THR A 571 32.19 -12.73 15.46
CA THR A 571 30.85 -12.81 14.86
C THR A 571 29.78 -12.03 15.66
N GLU A 572 29.98 -11.85 16.98
CA GLU A 572 29.04 -11.13 17.86
C GLU A 572 28.93 -9.64 17.52
N HIS A 573 29.94 -9.00 16.87
CA HIS A 573 29.84 -7.57 16.56
C HIS A 573 28.64 -7.24 15.69
N VAL A 574 28.19 -8.17 14.82
CA VAL A 574 26.98 -7.97 14.00
C VAL A 574 25.74 -7.83 14.91
N ARG A 575 25.60 -8.71 15.89
CA ARG A 575 24.49 -8.68 16.85
C ARG A 575 24.56 -7.45 17.75
N ASP A 576 25.74 -7.12 18.22
CA ASP A 576 26.01 -5.93 19.03
C ASP A 576 25.69 -4.65 18.24
N GLY A 577 26.09 -4.60 16.97
CA GLY A 577 25.79 -3.49 16.05
C GLY A 577 24.29 -3.33 15.84
N ILE A 578 23.55 -4.41 15.59
CA ILE A 578 22.09 -4.38 15.46
C ILE A 578 21.44 -3.84 16.73
N GLN A 579 21.90 -4.29 17.91
CA GLN A 579 21.35 -3.82 19.18
C GLN A 579 21.60 -2.33 19.39
N MET A 580 22.82 -1.85 19.14
CA MET A 580 23.17 -0.42 19.25
C MET A 580 22.38 0.44 18.25
N ALA A 581 22.25 -0.03 17.02
CA ALA A 581 21.47 0.65 15.98
C ALA A 581 19.99 0.79 16.35
N ARG A 582 19.39 -0.27 16.92
CA ARG A 582 17.99 -0.23 17.39
C ARG A 582 17.81 0.70 18.58
N GLN A 583 18.74 0.70 19.53
CA GLN A 583 18.72 1.65 20.67
C GLN A 583 18.81 3.11 20.20
N ALA A 584 19.61 3.37 19.17
CA ALA A 584 19.73 4.67 18.54
C ALA A 584 18.61 4.99 17.54
N ARG A 585 17.62 4.11 17.36
CA ARG A 585 16.49 4.24 16.43
C ARG A 585 16.94 4.49 15.00
N LEU A 586 18.02 3.83 14.56
CA LEU A 586 18.42 3.87 13.17
C LEU A 586 17.35 3.23 12.28
N PRO A 587 17.19 3.70 11.03
CA PRO A 587 16.24 3.11 10.09
C PRO A 587 16.54 1.64 9.79
N GLU A 588 15.50 0.82 9.60
CA GLU A 588 15.65 -0.62 9.35
C GLU A 588 16.57 -0.94 8.16
N ARG A 589 16.52 -0.15 7.07
CA ARG A 589 17.43 -0.38 5.92
C ARG A 589 18.91 -0.20 6.26
N VAL A 590 19.24 0.66 7.22
CA VAL A 590 20.62 0.81 7.73
C VAL A 590 20.95 -0.37 8.66
N ILE A 591 20.00 -0.81 9.49
CA ILE A 591 20.14 -2.01 10.33
C ILE A 591 20.31 -3.27 9.47
N ASP A 592 19.61 -3.38 8.34
CA ASP A 592 19.78 -4.45 7.36
C ASP A 592 21.22 -4.51 6.82
N CYS A 593 21.84 -3.36 6.54
CA CYS A 593 23.24 -3.30 6.13
C CYS A 593 24.16 -3.86 7.23
N ILE A 594 23.93 -3.49 8.50
CA ILE A 594 24.69 -4.02 9.65
C ILE A 594 24.51 -5.54 9.78
N ALA A 595 23.28 -6.03 9.60
CA ALA A 595 22.95 -7.44 9.78
C ALA A 595 23.51 -8.35 8.67
N GLN A 596 23.65 -7.80 7.45
CA GLN A 596 23.84 -8.58 6.22
C GLN A 596 25.25 -8.50 5.64
N HIS A 597 26.11 -7.58 6.11
CA HIS A 597 27.42 -7.32 5.47
C HIS A 597 28.39 -8.52 5.53
N HIS A 598 28.21 -9.44 6.43
CA HIS A 598 28.97 -10.69 6.47
C HIS A 598 28.17 -11.91 5.99
N GLY A 599 26.84 -11.81 5.87
CA GLY A 599 25.99 -12.95 5.54
C GLY A 599 26.16 -14.13 6.53
N ASP A 600 26.28 -15.33 6.00
CA ASP A 600 26.61 -16.54 6.74
C ASP A 600 28.06 -17.04 6.48
N THR A 601 28.98 -16.11 6.17
CA THR A 601 30.37 -16.46 5.91
C THR A 601 31.06 -17.11 7.11
N LEU A 602 32.10 -17.89 6.83
CA LEU A 602 32.91 -18.56 7.82
C LEU A 602 34.01 -17.62 8.32
N ALA A 603 34.24 -17.56 9.64
CA ALA A 603 35.45 -16.98 10.24
C ALA A 603 36.64 -17.96 10.03
N ALA A 604 37.05 -18.10 8.74
CA ALA A 604 37.93 -19.17 8.27
C ALA A 604 39.25 -19.28 9.05
N PHE A 605 39.87 -18.14 9.41
CA PHE A 605 41.11 -18.14 10.18
C PHE A 605 40.98 -18.90 11.49
N PHE A 606 39.96 -18.64 12.27
CA PHE A 606 39.75 -19.28 13.54
C PHE A 606 39.28 -20.73 13.40
N PHE A 607 38.52 -21.05 12.38
CA PHE A 607 38.12 -22.40 12.05
C PHE A 607 39.35 -23.28 11.71
N HIS A 608 40.23 -22.78 10.81
CA HIS A 608 41.44 -23.47 10.46
C HIS A 608 42.41 -23.59 11.65
N LYS A 609 42.57 -22.49 12.43
CA LYS A 609 43.39 -22.52 13.66
C LYS A 609 42.84 -23.57 14.63
N MET A 610 41.52 -23.67 14.81
CA MET A 610 40.93 -24.72 15.65
C MET A 610 41.21 -26.13 15.14
N ARG A 611 41.03 -26.36 13.84
CA ARG A 611 41.27 -27.67 13.24
C ARG A 611 42.74 -28.10 13.28
N SER A 612 43.68 -27.18 13.34
CA SER A 612 45.11 -27.47 13.48
C SER A 612 45.54 -27.76 14.93
N MET A 613 44.68 -27.56 15.92
CA MET A 613 44.94 -27.88 17.32
C MET A 613 44.59 -29.34 17.63
N GLU A 614 45.28 -29.95 18.61
CA GLU A 614 45.03 -31.29 19.05
C GLU A 614 43.60 -31.44 19.58
N GLY A 615 42.82 -32.38 19.05
CA GLY A 615 41.39 -32.52 19.35
C GLY A 615 40.44 -31.62 18.58
N GLY A 616 40.94 -30.78 17.65
CA GLY A 616 40.16 -29.82 16.83
C GLY A 616 39.46 -30.44 15.61
N GLU A 617 39.69 -31.74 15.30
CA GLU A 617 39.14 -32.40 14.11
C GLU A 617 37.60 -32.41 14.06
N ASN A 618 36.94 -32.34 15.21
CA ASN A 618 35.47 -32.31 15.35
C ASN A 618 34.87 -30.90 15.43
N ALA A 619 35.62 -29.85 15.04
CA ALA A 619 35.10 -28.50 15.03
C ALA A 619 33.91 -28.36 14.03
N GLN A 620 32.75 -27.97 14.55
CA GLN A 620 31.56 -27.73 13.73
C GLN A 620 31.71 -26.40 13.01
N ILE A 621 31.39 -26.36 11.72
CA ILE A 621 31.47 -25.15 10.89
C ILE A 621 30.54 -24.06 11.44
N GLU A 622 29.37 -24.46 11.92
CA GLU A 622 28.32 -23.59 12.44
C GLU A 622 28.76 -22.78 13.68
N ASP A 623 29.75 -23.24 14.43
CA ASP A 623 30.31 -22.52 15.60
C ASP A 623 31.20 -21.34 15.18
N PHE A 624 31.61 -21.31 13.90
CA PHE A 624 32.52 -20.31 13.32
C PHE A 624 31.86 -19.46 12.23
N GLN A 625 30.57 -19.63 11.97
CA GLN A 625 29.84 -18.87 10.96
C GLN A 625 29.19 -17.62 11.55
N TYR A 626 29.10 -16.59 10.73
CA TYR A 626 28.27 -15.43 11.02
C TYR A 626 26.78 -15.82 11.05
N PRO A 627 25.94 -15.11 11.86
CA PRO A 627 24.56 -15.52 12.07
C PRO A 627 23.64 -15.24 10.87
N GLY A 628 24.13 -14.58 9.82
CA GLY A 628 23.32 -14.15 8.69
C GLY A 628 22.34 -13.04 9.03
N PRO A 629 21.38 -12.72 8.17
CA PRO A 629 21.09 -13.31 6.86
C PRO A 629 22.07 -12.86 5.75
N LYS A 630 22.04 -13.56 4.61
CA LYS A 630 22.73 -13.13 3.39
C LYS A 630 22.18 -11.79 2.89
N PRO A 631 22.94 -11.00 2.11
CA PRO A 631 22.47 -9.75 1.54
C PRO A 631 21.16 -9.94 0.75
N GLN A 632 20.16 -9.11 1.06
CA GLN A 632 18.84 -9.14 0.43
C GLN A 632 18.58 -7.88 -0.43
N SER A 633 19.48 -6.91 -0.38
CA SER A 633 19.44 -5.70 -1.20
C SER A 633 20.75 -5.51 -1.96
N ARG A 634 20.71 -4.72 -3.03
CA ARG A 634 21.90 -4.38 -3.80
C ARG A 634 22.91 -3.62 -2.94
N GLU A 635 22.44 -2.72 -2.11
CA GLU A 635 23.25 -1.89 -1.21
C GLU A 635 23.98 -2.75 -0.17
N ALA A 636 23.27 -3.68 0.51
CA ALA A 636 23.91 -4.58 1.46
C ALA A 636 24.94 -5.51 0.80
N ALA A 637 24.66 -5.99 -0.42
CA ALA A 637 25.60 -6.79 -1.18
C ALA A 637 26.86 -5.99 -1.57
N ILE A 638 26.69 -4.72 -1.99
CA ILE A 638 27.82 -3.84 -2.30
C ILE A 638 28.67 -3.61 -1.04
N ILE A 639 28.07 -3.38 0.12
CA ILE A 639 28.82 -3.19 1.38
C ILE A 639 29.62 -4.44 1.73
N MET A 640 29.03 -5.65 1.63
CA MET A 640 29.75 -6.92 1.82
C MET A 640 30.98 -7.02 0.91
N LEU A 641 30.81 -6.69 -0.38
CA LEU A 641 31.90 -6.77 -1.35
C LEU A 641 32.96 -5.69 -1.06
N ALA A 642 32.55 -4.46 -0.72
CA ALA A 642 33.44 -3.37 -0.43
C ALA A 642 34.26 -3.61 0.85
N ASP A 643 33.63 -4.13 1.91
CA ASP A 643 34.29 -4.54 3.15
C ASP A 643 35.35 -5.61 2.90
N THR A 644 35.01 -6.68 2.17
CA THR A 644 35.92 -7.75 1.80
C THR A 644 37.09 -7.24 0.97
N VAL A 645 36.84 -6.37 0.01
CA VAL A 645 37.86 -5.82 -0.89
C VAL A 645 38.79 -4.86 -0.16
N GLU A 646 38.23 -3.94 0.66
CA GLU A 646 39.04 -2.99 1.43
C GLU A 646 39.99 -3.72 2.36
N ALA A 647 39.49 -4.67 3.13
CA ALA A 647 40.28 -5.44 4.07
C ALA A 647 41.42 -6.22 3.38
N ALA A 648 41.14 -6.85 2.22
CA ALA A 648 42.14 -7.61 1.49
C ALA A 648 43.20 -6.76 0.79
N ILE A 649 42.82 -5.62 0.20
CA ILE A 649 43.75 -4.71 -0.48
C ILE A 649 44.64 -4.00 0.57
N ARG A 650 44.08 -3.54 1.67
CA ARG A 650 44.86 -2.94 2.78
C ARG A 650 45.91 -3.91 3.34
N ALA A 651 45.61 -5.20 3.42
CA ALA A 651 46.55 -6.22 3.90
C ALA A 651 47.65 -6.57 2.89
N GLY A 652 47.44 -6.28 1.61
CA GLY A 652 48.35 -6.71 0.51
C GLY A 652 49.59 -5.82 0.25
N GLY A 653 49.68 -4.66 0.87
CA GLY A 653 50.80 -3.72 0.67
C GLY A 653 50.78 -3.05 -0.71
N ASP A 654 51.95 -2.71 -1.24
CA ASP A 654 52.12 -2.05 -2.55
C ASP A 654 51.71 -2.99 -3.69
N GLN A 655 50.63 -2.67 -4.40
CA GLN A 655 50.07 -3.44 -5.50
C GLN A 655 49.94 -2.54 -6.76
N THR A 656 50.11 -3.15 -7.92
CA THR A 656 49.83 -2.48 -9.21
C THR A 656 48.34 -2.40 -9.47
N THR A 657 47.95 -1.50 -10.37
CA THR A 657 46.52 -1.35 -10.78
C THR A 657 45.92 -2.65 -11.29
N GLU A 658 46.66 -3.42 -12.07
CA GLU A 658 46.25 -4.70 -12.64
C GLU A 658 46.09 -5.77 -11.55
N GLU A 659 46.98 -5.75 -10.54
CA GLU A 659 46.91 -6.68 -9.39
C GLU A 659 45.70 -6.38 -8.51
N ILE A 660 45.43 -5.10 -8.26
CA ILE A 660 44.26 -4.65 -7.54
C ILE A 660 42.97 -5.14 -8.26
N GLU A 661 42.85 -4.89 -9.57
CA GLU A 661 41.64 -5.29 -10.30
C GLU A 661 41.48 -6.82 -10.35
N ARG A 662 42.59 -7.57 -10.55
CA ARG A 662 42.54 -9.03 -10.50
C ARG A 662 42.09 -9.54 -9.14
N LYS A 663 42.60 -8.97 -8.05
CA LYS A 663 42.26 -9.34 -6.69
C LYS A 663 40.79 -9.04 -6.37
N ILE A 664 40.28 -7.88 -6.79
CA ILE A 664 38.86 -7.53 -6.66
C ILE A 664 37.99 -8.59 -7.37
N ARG A 665 38.33 -8.98 -8.59
CA ARG A 665 37.59 -9.99 -9.36
C ARG A 665 37.59 -11.35 -8.67
N GLU A 666 38.73 -11.76 -8.12
CA GLU A 666 38.88 -13.00 -7.35
C GLU A 666 37.98 -13.01 -6.12
N LEU A 667 38.06 -11.97 -5.28
CA LEU A 667 37.27 -11.85 -4.05
C LEU A 667 35.76 -11.80 -4.31
N ILE A 668 35.35 -11.09 -5.36
CA ILE A 668 33.92 -11.05 -5.73
C ILE A 668 33.45 -12.42 -6.25
N ARG A 669 34.28 -13.12 -7.02
CA ARG A 669 33.98 -14.48 -7.49
C ARG A 669 33.83 -15.43 -6.31
N ASP A 670 34.72 -15.39 -5.33
CA ASP A 670 34.63 -16.23 -4.12
C ASP A 670 33.30 -16.00 -3.36
N LYS A 671 32.84 -14.75 -3.29
CA LYS A 671 31.53 -14.43 -2.67
C LYS A 671 30.35 -14.94 -3.49
N ILE A 672 30.46 -14.96 -4.82
CA ILE A 672 29.45 -15.55 -5.72
C ILE A 672 29.45 -17.07 -5.56
N ASP A 673 30.61 -17.71 -5.66
CA ASP A 673 30.77 -19.16 -5.62
C ASP A 673 30.36 -19.75 -4.25
N SER A 674 30.61 -19.01 -3.15
CA SER A 674 30.10 -19.34 -1.81
C SER A 674 28.60 -19.08 -1.60
N GLY A 675 27.90 -18.60 -2.63
CA GLY A 675 26.47 -18.37 -2.59
C GLY A 675 26.01 -17.21 -1.68
N GLN A 676 26.91 -16.29 -1.32
CA GLN A 676 26.57 -15.15 -0.44
C GLN A 676 25.61 -14.16 -1.11
N LEU A 677 25.65 -14.09 -2.45
CA LEU A 677 24.86 -13.13 -3.23
C LEU A 677 23.55 -13.73 -3.80
N ASN A 678 23.19 -14.96 -3.44
CA ASN A 678 22.04 -15.67 -4.02
C ASN A 678 20.67 -15.06 -3.66
N GLU A 679 20.60 -14.28 -2.59
CA GLU A 679 19.35 -13.66 -2.11
C GLU A 679 19.22 -12.18 -2.53
N CYS A 680 20.23 -11.61 -3.22
CA CYS A 680 20.21 -10.22 -3.62
C CYS A 680 19.87 -10.06 -5.13
N PRO A 681 19.21 -8.94 -5.52
CA PRO A 681 18.82 -8.69 -6.91
C PRO A 681 19.95 -8.04 -7.74
N LEU A 682 21.21 -8.54 -7.62
CA LEU A 682 22.33 -8.15 -8.46
C LEU A 682 22.32 -8.94 -9.77
N ARG A 683 22.58 -8.26 -10.86
CA ARG A 683 22.74 -8.86 -12.20
C ARG A 683 24.21 -9.04 -12.50
N PHE A 684 24.56 -9.99 -13.37
CA PHE A 684 25.96 -10.19 -13.79
C PHE A 684 26.62 -8.93 -14.38
N VAL A 685 25.84 -8.09 -15.08
CA VAL A 685 26.35 -6.81 -15.59
C VAL A 685 26.69 -5.83 -14.47
N ASP A 686 25.96 -5.89 -13.35
CA ASP A 686 26.20 -5.03 -12.20
C ASP A 686 27.54 -5.40 -11.53
N VAL A 687 27.86 -6.70 -11.43
CA VAL A 687 29.15 -7.19 -10.91
C VAL A 687 30.34 -6.57 -11.66
N SER A 688 30.29 -6.58 -12.99
CA SER A 688 31.37 -6.01 -13.81
C SER A 688 31.51 -4.48 -13.62
N ARG A 689 30.42 -3.79 -13.35
CA ARG A 689 30.43 -2.34 -13.03
C ARG A 689 30.99 -2.07 -11.65
N ILE A 690 30.62 -2.89 -10.64
CA ILE A 690 31.13 -2.82 -9.26
C ILE A 690 32.65 -3.00 -9.26
N VAL A 691 33.18 -4.02 -9.97
CA VAL A 691 34.64 -4.24 -10.07
C VAL A 691 35.37 -2.99 -10.58
N ARG A 692 34.87 -2.39 -11.66
CA ARG A 692 35.47 -1.18 -12.22
C ARG A 692 35.39 0.01 -11.27
N ALA A 693 34.26 0.21 -10.60
CA ALA A 693 34.09 1.29 -9.64
C ALA A 693 35.04 1.13 -8.45
N PHE A 694 35.17 -0.07 -7.90
CA PHE A 694 36.11 -0.35 -6.80
C PHE A 694 37.56 -0.11 -7.24
N ALA A 695 37.94 -0.63 -8.38
CA ALA A 695 39.28 -0.42 -8.92
C ALA A 695 39.62 1.08 -9.14
N GLN A 696 38.68 1.85 -9.66
CA GLN A 696 38.81 3.30 -9.84
C GLN A 696 39.05 4.04 -8.54
N VAL A 697 38.26 3.75 -7.51
CA VAL A 697 38.36 4.38 -6.18
C VAL A 697 39.68 4.00 -5.51
N LEU A 698 40.02 2.69 -5.49
CA LEU A 698 41.25 2.20 -4.85
C LEU A 698 42.52 2.73 -5.54
N ASN A 699 42.54 2.79 -6.87
CA ASN A 699 43.65 3.38 -7.59
C ASN A 699 43.80 4.87 -7.26
N GLY A 700 42.73 5.62 -7.08
CA GLY A 700 42.81 7.01 -6.64
C GLY A 700 43.37 7.19 -5.23
N ILE A 701 43.16 6.20 -4.34
CA ILE A 701 43.61 6.25 -2.94
C ILE A 701 45.04 5.77 -2.78
N TYR A 702 45.42 4.68 -3.46
CA TYR A 702 46.74 4.05 -3.35
C TYR A 702 47.71 4.49 -4.45
N HIS A 703 47.42 5.62 -5.16
CA HIS A 703 48.38 6.18 -6.12
C HIS A 703 49.69 6.50 -5.41
N LYS A 704 50.80 5.94 -5.93
CA LYS A 704 52.15 6.30 -5.47
C LYS A 704 52.31 7.81 -5.60
N ARG A 705 52.46 8.50 -4.46
CA ARG A 705 52.93 9.88 -4.50
C ARG A 705 54.29 9.91 -5.21
N ILE A 706 54.38 10.77 -6.21
CA ILE A 706 55.67 11.07 -6.82
C ILE A 706 56.61 11.46 -5.69
N GLU A 707 57.64 10.67 -5.45
CA GLU A 707 58.70 11.08 -4.51
C GLU A 707 59.34 12.35 -5.06
N TYR A 708 59.07 13.46 -4.43
CA TYR A 708 59.81 14.68 -4.72
C TYR A 708 61.27 14.40 -4.39
N PRO A 709 62.22 14.58 -5.33
CA PRO A 709 63.64 14.46 -5.02
C PRO A 709 63.94 15.38 -3.87
N LYS A 710 64.55 14.86 -2.79
CA LYS A 710 65.09 15.67 -1.71
C LYS A 710 66.11 16.59 -2.33
N LEU A 711 65.78 17.87 -2.48
CA LEU A 711 66.76 18.90 -2.80
C LEU A 711 67.76 18.86 -1.61
N CYS A 712 68.92 18.26 -1.90
CA CYS A 712 70.06 18.35 -1.02
C CYS A 712 70.49 19.82 -1.03
N LEU A 713 70.09 20.59 -0.05
CA LEU A 713 70.71 21.88 0.25
C LEU A 713 72.16 21.57 0.68
N LEU A 714 73.08 21.56 -0.28
CA LEU A 714 74.50 21.75 -0.03
C LEU A 714 74.66 23.17 0.54
N TYR A 715 74.63 23.27 1.88
CA TYR A 715 75.18 24.42 2.56
C TYR A 715 76.67 24.37 2.34
N THR A 716 77.18 25.12 1.38
CA THR A 716 78.58 25.48 1.32
C THR A 716 78.81 26.47 2.44
N SER A 717 79.40 25.98 3.54
CA SER A 717 80.06 26.81 4.53
C SER A 717 81.37 27.30 3.89
N ASP A 718 81.35 28.46 3.27
CA ASP A 718 82.55 29.23 2.94
C ASP A 718 82.18 30.70 3.00
N ALA A 719 82.26 31.25 4.20
CA ALA A 719 82.44 32.67 4.47
C ALA A 719 82.80 32.89 5.97
N ALA A 720 84.00 32.47 6.35
CA ALA A 720 84.67 32.97 7.47
C ALA A 720 86.16 32.97 7.13
N ASP A 721 86.55 34.06 6.46
CA ASP A 721 87.88 34.65 6.53
C ASP A 721 87.99 35.84 5.54
N GLU A 722 87.59 37.03 6.07
CA GLU A 722 88.22 38.34 5.89
C GLU A 722 87.38 39.38 6.61
#